data_b73ae4c0945dd3389997e7c4d725082e
#
_entry.id   b73ae4c0945dd3389997e7c4d725082e
#
_cell.length_a   1.000
_cell.length_b   1.000
_cell.length_c   1.000
_cell.angle_alpha   90.00
_cell.angle_beta   90.00
_cell.angle_gamma   90.00
#
_symmetry.space_group_name_H-M   'P 1'
#
loop_
_entity.id
_entity.type
_entity.pdbx_description
1 polymer ?
#
loop_
_entity_poly.entity_id
_entity_poly.type
_entity_poly.pdbx_seq_one_letter_code
_entity_poly.pdbx_strand_id
1 'polypeptide(L)'
;MTYPQNFETKIGFDNIRKLLKEKCLSTLGKSMVDGMTVSSKHVTIGEWLKQTCEFRRIQEESDDFPLQYFFDVRDAIRRIRLENTHLEEDEIFDLRRSLQTINDIVRYLRRGIDTDDSESTPTPLYPALYRLTDNVAIYPQLVQAIDQILDKFGHIKDNASAELLAIRKELARAENSVSKTLYGILRAAQSEGLVDKDVTPTLRDGRLVIPVAPGLKRRIGGIVHDESATGKTVFIEPAEVVEANNRIRELESQERQEIIRILTAFTNKVRPHSADILNSYTFLATIDFIRAKAELAKMTKAIEPQLSEHPHIDWIQARHPLLELSLAKQEKKIVPLDIILNSEKHILIISGPNAGGKSVCLKTVGLLQYMLQCGLSIPVGDRSTAGIFDNIMIDIGDEQSLENDLSTYSSHLLNMKNMMRQADGRTLILIDEFGTGTEPQIGGAIAEAVLEQLQRKGAWGVITTHYQNLKHFADSHEGVANGAMLYDRHEMKALFQLAIGRPGSSFAIEIARKTGLPEEVIRQASDIVGSDYIQSDKYLQDIVRDKRYWEAKRQTVHQREKELERQIEKYESDIAELDKKRKEILAKAKAQAEELLKESNRRIENAIREIREQQAEKEETRKIREDLNEFKAQVADMDTKDMDEKIARKMEQIKQRKERHQKYKDQKEEKARKAAESLKQAALREDKKSGKAQLEVGDTVRIKGLKTTGKIESVDTKMATVIFGDMRTKMRTDRLEYVEQQEKPADLATSLKAYSVSKATRETIDSHKSNFKQDLDVRGMRGDEALTAVQYFVDDAILVGMARVRILHGKGNGILRQLIRQYLSTVPNVTHYADEHVQFGGAGITVVDF
;
A
#
# COMPACT_ATOMS: atom_id res chain seq x y z
N MET A 1 -7.75 -3.54 -20.31
CA MET A 1 -9.00 -2.84 -20.67
C MET A 1 -9.85 -2.60 -19.42
N THR A 2 -10.59 -1.49 -19.33
CA THR A 2 -11.51 -1.22 -18.20
C THR A 2 -12.95 -1.15 -18.69
N TYR A 3 -13.90 -1.65 -17.89
CA TYR A 3 -15.32 -1.62 -18.19
C TYR A 3 -16.11 -1.34 -16.89
N PRO A 4 -17.18 -0.55 -16.92
CA PRO A 4 -17.75 0.25 -18.01
C PRO A 4 -16.93 1.52 -18.35
N GLN A 5 -17.43 2.36 -19.28
CA GLN A 5 -16.72 3.59 -19.68
C GLN A 5 -16.53 4.58 -18.53
N ASN A 6 -17.50 4.67 -17.60
CA ASN A 6 -17.44 5.50 -16.40
C ASN A 6 -16.73 4.82 -15.20
N PHE A 7 -15.82 3.87 -15.50
CA PHE A 7 -15.08 3.08 -14.50
C PHE A 7 -14.40 3.96 -13.46
N GLU A 8 -13.63 4.97 -13.89
CA GLU A 8 -12.87 5.86 -12.99
C GLU A 8 -13.77 6.59 -11.99
N THR A 9 -14.92 7.08 -12.45
CA THR A 9 -15.91 7.77 -11.60
C THR A 9 -16.51 6.81 -10.57
N LYS A 10 -16.85 5.59 -10.98
CA LYS A 10 -17.45 4.58 -10.10
C LYS A 10 -16.52 4.14 -8.95
N ILE A 11 -15.22 4.04 -9.20
CA ILE A 11 -14.22 3.72 -8.17
C ILE A 11 -13.68 4.96 -7.44
N GLY A 12 -14.04 6.18 -7.89
CA GLY A 12 -13.59 7.44 -7.31
C GLY A 12 -12.19 7.88 -7.72
N PHE A 13 -11.64 7.33 -8.81
CA PHE A 13 -10.31 7.68 -9.31
C PHE A 13 -10.21 9.12 -9.82
N ASP A 14 -11.32 9.72 -10.28
CA ASP A 14 -11.41 11.14 -10.62
C ASP A 14 -10.92 12.05 -9.50
N ASN A 15 -11.21 11.69 -8.25
CA ASN A 15 -10.75 12.46 -7.09
C ASN A 15 -9.24 12.28 -6.86
N ILE A 16 -8.70 11.09 -7.15
CA ILE A 16 -7.23 10.87 -7.14
C ILE A 16 -6.57 11.71 -8.22
N ARG A 17 -7.13 11.77 -9.43
CA ARG A 17 -6.63 12.67 -10.49
C ARG A 17 -6.64 14.14 -10.07
N LYS A 18 -7.71 14.59 -9.41
CA LYS A 18 -7.81 15.98 -8.88
C LYS A 18 -6.69 16.24 -7.87
N LEU A 19 -6.54 15.37 -6.87
CA LEU A 19 -5.48 15.47 -5.88
C LEU A 19 -4.08 15.49 -6.53
N LEU A 20 -3.86 14.64 -7.53
CA LEU A 20 -2.59 14.58 -8.23
C LEU A 20 -2.32 15.86 -9.03
N LYS A 21 -3.33 16.43 -9.70
CA LYS A 21 -3.23 17.72 -10.39
C LYS A 21 -2.90 18.89 -9.45
N GLU A 22 -3.46 18.88 -8.25
CA GLU A 22 -3.14 19.89 -7.22
C GLU A 22 -1.67 19.83 -6.77
N LYS A 23 -1.05 18.66 -6.90
CA LYS A 23 0.37 18.47 -6.59
C LYS A 23 1.31 18.84 -7.73
N CYS A 24 0.83 18.97 -8.96
CA CYS A 24 1.64 19.42 -10.09
C CYS A 24 1.94 20.91 -10.02
N LEU A 25 3.19 21.29 -10.26
CA LEU A 25 3.65 22.68 -10.30
C LEU A 25 3.24 23.39 -11.59
N SER A 26 3.18 22.64 -12.68
CA SER A 26 3.00 23.18 -14.03
C SER A 26 1.72 22.71 -14.70
N THR A 27 1.29 23.45 -15.71
CA THR A 27 0.22 23.02 -16.63
C THR A 27 0.62 21.78 -17.42
N LEU A 28 1.91 21.60 -17.68
CA LEU A 28 2.47 20.42 -18.35
C LEU A 28 2.29 19.16 -17.52
N GLY A 29 2.66 19.20 -16.23
CA GLY A 29 2.44 18.12 -15.29
C GLY A 29 0.98 17.76 -15.17
N LYS A 30 0.07 18.77 -15.11
CA LYS A 30 -1.39 18.55 -15.10
C LYS A 30 -1.88 17.83 -16.36
N SER A 31 -1.33 18.18 -17.53
CA SER A 31 -1.66 17.50 -18.79
C SER A 31 -1.20 16.04 -18.80
N MET A 32 -0.07 15.72 -18.15
CA MET A 32 0.36 14.31 -17.96
C MET A 32 -0.62 13.52 -17.09
N VAL A 33 -1.21 14.14 -16.07
CA VAL A 33 -2.25 13.51 -15.26
C VAL A 33 -3.50 13.21 -16.09
N ASP A 34 -3.89 14.10 -17.00
CA ASP A 34 -5.03 13.87 -17.90
C ASP A 34 -4.76 12.72 -18.87
N GLY A 35 -3.54 12.65 -19.39
CA GLY A 35 -3.10 11.57 -20.29
C GLY A 35 -2.78 10.24 -19.61
N MET A 36 -2.87 10.15 -18.28
CA MET A 36 -2.54 8.93 -17.54
C MET A 36 -3.54 7.80 -17.85
N THR A 37 -3.04 6.65 -18.28
CA THR A 37 -3.83 5.48 -18.64
C THR A 37 -3.36 4.24 -17.89
N VAL A 38 -4.25 3.27 -17.73
CA VAL A 38 -3.93 1.97 -17.13
C VAL A 38 -3.05 1.16 -18.07
N SER A 39 -2.02 0.52 -17.51
CA SER A 39 -1.13 -0.41 -18.22
C SER A 39 -1.30 -1.83 -17.71
N SER A 40 -1.11 -2.84 -18.58
CA SER A 40 -1.01 -4.26 -18.21
C SER A 40 0.41 -4.80 -18.34
N LYS A 41 1.40 -3.94 -18.67
CA LYS A 41 2.79 -4.35 -18.84
C LYS A 41 3.55 -4.24 -17.53
N HIS A 42 3.96 -5.37 -16.97
CA HIS A 42 4.73 -5.47 -15.72
C HIS A 42 5.96 -4.55 -15.71
N VAL A 43 6.77 -4.60 -16.78
CA VAL A 43 8.00 -3.79 -16.87
C VAL A 43 7.70 -2.30 -16.80
N THR A 44 6.65 -1.85 -17.50
CA THR A 44 6.27 -0.43 -17.54
C THR A 44 5.77 0.07 -16.19
N ILE A 45 4.90 -0.72 -15.54
CA ILE A 45 4.37 -0.37 -14.21
C ILE A 45 5.50 -0.35 -13.19
N GLY A 46 6.37 -1.37 -13.20
CA GLY A 46 7.54 -1.46 -12.32
C GLY A 46 8.48 -0.28 -12.47
N GLU A 47 8.72 0.16 -13.72
CA GLU A 47 9.55 1.34 -13.99
C GLU A 47 8.91 2.62 -13.43
N TRP A 48 7.62 2.84 -13.66
CA TRP A 48 6.91 3.99 -13.12
C TRP A 48 6.91 4.05 -11.58
N LEU A 49 6.74 2.91 -10.93
CA LEU A 49 6.78 2.82 -9.47
C LEU A 49 8.19 3.08 -8.95
N LYS A 50 9.24 2.51 -9.59
CA LYS A 50 10.63 2.78 -9.22
C LYS A 50 10.98 4.25 -9.33
N GLN A 51 10.56 4.92 -10.40
CA GLN A 51 10.76 6.36 -10.58
C GLN A 51 10.11 7.14 -9.43
N THR A 52 8.90 6.77 -9.03
CA THR A 52 8.19 7.40 -7.91
C THR A 52 8.92 7.15 -6.57
N CYS A 53 9.38 5.91 -6.36
CA CYS A 53 10.11 5.51 -5.16
C CYS A 53 11.45 6.25 -5.05
N GLU A 54 12.24 6.32 -6.15
CA GLU A 54 13.49 7.06 -6.18
C GLU A 54 13.27 8.55 -5.93
N PHE A 55 12.20 9.14 -6.49
CA PHE A 55 11.89 10.54 -6.24
C PHE A 55 11.48 10.80 -4.80
N ARG A 56 10.71 9.89 -4.19
CA ARG A 56 10.37 9.97 -2.77
C ARG A 56 11.62 9.88 -1.89
N ARG A 57 12.56 9.02 -2.25
CA ARG A 57 13.85 8.91 -1.57
C ARG A 57 14.63 10.25 -1.66
N ILE A 58 14.63 10.91 -2.82
CA ILE A 58 15.22 12.26 -2.96
C ILE A 58 14.57 13.24 -1.97
N GLN A 59 13.24 13.23 -1.85
CA GLN A 59 12.51 14.11 -0.93
C GLN A 59 12.75 13.81 0.56
N GLU A 60 13.16 12.58 0.89
CA GLU A 60 13.47 12.16 2.26
C GLU A 60 14.94 12.43 2.61
N GLU A 61 15.86 12.30 1.64
CA GLU A 61 17.31 12.45 1.85
C GLU A 61 17.81 13.89 1.68
N SER A 62 17.19 14.68 0.80
CA SER A 62 17.60 16.06 0.55
C SER A 62 16.44 16.95 0.08
N ASP A 63 16.34 18.15 0.67
CA ASP A 63 15.40 19.18 0.21
C ASP A 63 15.89 19.94 -1.04
N ASP A 64 17.06 19.59 -1.60
CA ASP A 64 17.77 20.37 -2.61
C ASP A 64 17.52 19.91 -4.07
N PHE A 65 16.43 19.20 -4.36
CA PHE A 65 16.13 18.85 -5.74
C PHE A 65 15.84 20.11 -6.57
N PRO A 66 16.56 20.36 -7.68
CA PRO A 66 16.52 21.64 -8.39
C PRO A 66 15.30 21.82 -9.29
N LEU A 67 14.11 21.46 -8.82
CA LEU A 67 12.86 21.68 -9.54
C LEU A 67 12.24 23.00 -9.07
N GLN A 68 12.47 24.05 -9.83
CA GLN A 68 11.86 25.36 -9.62
C GLN A 68 10.62 25.54 -10.52
N TYR A 69 9.90 26.65 -10.33
CA TYR A 69 8.82 27.03 -11.21
C TYR A 69 9.37 27.23 -12.64
N PHE A 70 8.72 26.61 -13.61
CA PHE A 70 9.00 26.76 -15.02
C PHE A 70 7.71 27.09 -15.77
N PHE A 71 7.86 27.69 -16.94
CA PHE A 71 6.77 28.22 -17.73
C PHE A 71 6.67 27.48 -19.05
N ASP A 72 5.44 27.36 -19.54
CA ASP A 72 5.19 26.63 -20.79
C ASP A 72 5.39 27.54 -21.99
N VAL A 73 6.55 27.47 -22.62
CA VAL A 73 6.88 28.21 -23.86
C VAL A 73 6.80 27.32 -25.11
N ARG A 74 6.16 26.14 -25.03
CA ARG A 74 6.10 25.21 -26.18
C ARG A 74 5.47 25.82 -27.42
N ASP A 75 4.44 26.65 -27.26
CA ASP A 75 3.75 27.30 -28.38
C ASP A 75 4.66 28.36 -29.02
N ALA A 76 5.41 29.10 -28.24
CA ALA A 76 6.44 30.02 -28.74
C ALA A 76 7.56 29.26 -29.52
N ILE A 77 8.03 28.12 -28.95
CA ILE A 77 9.02 27.27 -29.62
C ILE A 77 8.47 26.64 -30.91
N ARG A 78 7.21 26.30 -30.97
CA ARG A 78 6.54 25.82 -32.20
C ARG A 78 6.45 26.96 -33.24
N ARG A 79 6.07 28.16 -32.80
CA ARG A 79 5.94 29.36 -33.66
C ARG A 79 7.25 29.73 -34.36
N ILE A 80 8.37 29.69 -33.64
CA ILE A 80 9.67 30.06 -34.19
C ILE A 80 10.25 29.09 -35.23
N ARG A 81 9.58 27.93 -35.48
CA ARG A 81 9.94 27.08 -36.62
C ARG A 81 9.71 27.79 -37.97
N LEU A 82 8.81 28.76 -37.99
CA LEU A 82 8.58 29.60 -39.15
C LEU A 82 9.69 30.64 -39.25
N GLU A 83 10.22 30.85 -40.47
CA GLU A 83 11.18 31.89 -40.71
C GLU A 83 10.58 33.28 -40.46
N ASN A 84 11.39 34.25 -40.10
CA ASN A 84 11.01 35.65 -39.79
C ASN A 84 10.12 35.81 -38.54
N THR A 85 10.00 34.79 -37.70
CA THR A 85 9.40 34.91 -36.36
C THR A 85 10.50 35.00 -35.30
N HIS A 86 10.22 35.67 -34.21
CA HIS A 86 11.10 35.76 -33.06
C HIS A 86 10.37 35.45 -31.76
N LEU A 87 11.15 35.15 -30.71
CA LEU A 87 10.67 35.05 -29.33
C LEU A 87 10.62 36.46 -28.74
N GLU A 88 9.58 36.73 -27.95
CA GLU A 88 9.45 37.97 -27.18
C GLU A 88 10.34 37.92 -25.91
N GLU A 89 10.52 39.05 -25.24
CA GLU A 89 11.39 39.19 -24.06
C GLU A 89 10.97 38.21 -22.92
N ASP A 90 9.70 38.20 -22.60
CA ASP A 90 9.11 37.34 -21.59
C ASP A 90 9.22 35.84 -21.97
N GLU A 91 9.00 35.48 -23.24
CA GLU A 91 9.18 34.13 -23.73
C GLU A 91 10.64 33.64 -23.63
N ILE A 92 11.61 34.53 -23.92
CA ILE A 92 13.04 34.23 -23.77
C ILE A 92 13.42 34.10 -22.30
N PHE A 93 12.86 34.92 -21.43
CA PHE A 93 13.09 34.83 -20.00
C PHE A 93 12.55 33.54 -19.41
N ASP A 94 11.33 33.14 -19.79
CA ASP A 94 10.72 31.90 -19.38
C ASP A 94 11.45 30.68 -19.96
N LEU A 95 11.91 30.75 -21.20
CA LEU A 95 12.76 29.73 -21.79
C LEU A 95 14.08 29.59 -21.01
N ARG A 96 14.71 30.68 -20.63
CA ARG A 96 15.94 30.67 -19.82
C ARG A 96 15.72 29.89 -18.50
N ARG A 97 14.66 30.24 -17.78
CA ARG A 97 14.32 29.60 -16.47
C ARG A 97 14.11 28.11 -16.66
N SER A 98 13.34 27.70 -17.66
CA SER A 98 13.05 26.31 -17.96
C SER A 98 14.30 25.53 -18.37
N LEU A 99 15.17 26.11 -19.27
CA LEU A 99 16.43 25.49 -19.69
C LEU A 99 17.41 25.35 -18.52
N GLN A 100 17.48 26.35 -17.63
CA GLN A 100 18.31 26.26 -16.42
C GLN A 100 17.83 25.12 -15.52
N THR A 101 16.53 25.05 -15.26
CA THR A 101 15.94 23.98 -14.46
C THR A 101 16.22 22.60 -15.06
N ILE A 102 16.07 22.43 -16.38
CA ILE A 102 16.39 21.18 -17.07
C ILE A 102 17.89 20.84 -16.92
N ASN A 103 18.79 21.79 -17.15
CA ASN A 103 20.21 21.55 -16.98
C ASN A 103 20.59 21.10 -15.57
N ASP A 104 19.99 21.73 -14.56
CA ASP A 104 20.27 21.43 -13.16
C ASP A 104 19.69 20.08 -12.73
N ILE A 105 18.48 19.72 -13.19
CA ILE A 105 17.89 18.39 -12.95
C ILE A 105 18.73 17.29 -13.60
N VAL A 106 19.12 17.48 -14.89
CA VAL A 106 19.93 16.47 -15.59
C VAL A 106 21.29 16.30 -14.91
N ARG A 107 21.93 17.38 -14.46
CA ARG A 107 23.18 17.29 -13.68
C ARG A 107 22.96 16.57 -12.36
N TYR A 108 21.88 16.87 -11.65
CA TYR A 108 21.57 16.23 -10.39
C TYR A 108 21.39 14.72 -10.55
N LEU A 109 20.60 14.28 -11.53
CA LEU A 109 20.30 12.87 -11.78
C LEU A 109 21.51 12.10 -12.35
N ARG A 110 22.46 12.79 -13.01
CA ARG A 110 23.70 12.19 -13.52
C ARG A 110 24.81 12.06 -12.49
N ARG A 111 24.60 12.47 -11.25
CA ARG A 111 25.54 12.21 -10.17
C ARG A 111 25.62 10.71 -9.91
N GLY A 112 26.84 10.18 -9.91
CA GLY A 112 27.13 8.78 -9.59
C GLY A 112 27.66 8.64 -8.17
N ILE A 113 27.62 7.42 -7.66
CA ILE A 113 28.38 7.02 -6.46
C ILE A 113 29.78 6.67 -6.96
N ASP A 114 30.79 7.38 -6.46
CA ASP A 114 32.19 6.99 -6.69
C ASP A 114 32.39 5.64 -5.98
N THR A 115 32.64 4.59 -6.75
CA THR A 115 33.07 3.32 -6.22
C THR A 115 34.60 3.41 -6.04
N ASP A 116 35.09 3.02 -4.88
CA ASP A 116 36.54 3.00 -4.55
C ASP A 116 37.39 2.11 -5.50
N ASP A 117 36.74 1.33 -6.37
CA ASP A 117 37.39 0.58 -7.42
C ASP A 117 37.57 1.43 -8.67
N SER A 118 38.81 1.77 -8.94
CA SER A 118 39.24 2.63 -10.06
C SER A 118 38.95 2.11 -11.48
N GLU A 119 38.33 0.95 -11.63
CA GLU A 119 37.98 0.35 -12.92
C GLU A 119 36.47 0.27 -13.19
N SER A 120 35.58 0.61 -12.23
CA SER A 120 34.12 0.55 -12.41
C SER A 120 33.55 1.93 -12.77
N THR A 121 32.71 1.97 -13.80
CA THR A 121 31.93 3.16 -14.12
C THR A 121 31.04 3.55 -12.95
N PRO A 122 30.96 4.83 -12.55
CA PRO A 122 30.13 5.25 -11.43
C PRO A 122 28.67 4.85 -11.66
N THR A 123 28.09 4.15 -10.69
CA THR A 123 26.70 3.73 -10.76
C THR A 123 25.79 4.90 -10.42
N PRO A 124 24.72 5.17 -11.21
CA PRO A 124 23.77 6.23 -10.91
C PRO A 124 23.10 6.02 -9.57
N LEU A 125 22.99 7.08 -8.76
CA LEU A 125 22.34 7.05 -7.46
C LEU A 125 20.84 6.74 -7.57
N TYR A 126 20.21 7.18 -8.69
CA TYR A 126 18.78 7.01 -8.98
C TYR A 126 18.60 6.43 -10.39
N PRO A 127 18.77 5.11 -10.58
CA PRO A 127 18.85 4.49 -11.91
C PRO A 127 17.59 4.66 -12.77
N ALA A 128 16.39 4.63 -12.18
CA ALA A 128 15.14 4.76 -12.92
C ALA A 128 14.90 6.21 -13.38
N LEU A 129 15.27 7.20 -12.57
CA LEU A 129 15.21 8.60 -12.95
C LEU A 129 16.35 8.97 -13.91
N TYR A 130 17.54 8.39 -13.73
CA TYR A 130 18.68 8.58 -14.62
C TYR A 130 18.34 8.23 -16.07
N ARG A 131 17.67 7.08 -16.31
CA ARG A 131 17.25 6.65 -17.66
C ARG A 131 16.39 7.69 -18.38
N LEU A 132 15.65 8.52 -17.66
CA LEU A 132 14.88 9.61 -18.27
C LEU A 132 15.76 10.69 -18.89
N THR A 133 17.04 10.78 -18.49
CA THR A 133 17.99 11.79 -18.99
C THR A 133 18.70 11.38 -20.27
N ASP A 134 18.58 10.13 -20.75
CA ASP A 134 19.37 9.60 -21.86
C ASP A 134 19.17 10.37 -23.18
N ASN A 135 17.95 10.86 -23.43
CA ASN A 135 17.60 11.59 -24.65
C ASN A 135 17.31 13.08 -24.38
N VAL A 136 17.78 13.62 -23.26
CA VAL A 136 17.55 15.00 -22.89
C VAL A 136 18.79 15.85 -23.24
N ALA A 137 18.62 16.77 -24.17
CA ALA A 137 19.65 17.74 -24.52
C ALA A 137 19.70 18.86 -23.49
N ILE A 138 20.91 19.25 -23.11
CA ILE A 138 21.18 20.38 -22.22
C ILE A 138 21.79 21.53 -23.00
N TYR A 139 21.38 22.77 -22.68
CA TYR A 139 21.76 23.96 -23.42
C TYR A 139 22.36 25.05 -22.52
N PRO A 140 23.51 24.81 -21.86
CA PRO A 140 24.15 25.85 -21.04
C PRO A 140 24.58 27.05 -21.85
N GLN A 141 24.94 26.84 -23.13
CA GLN A 141 25.33 27.92 -24.01
C GLN A 141 24.17 28.86 -24.38
N LEU A 142 22.96 28.32 -24.58
CA LEU A 142 21.76 29.13 -24.80
C LEU A 142 21.41 29.95 -23.56
N VAL A 143 21.49 29.35 -22.36
CA VAL A 143 21.28 30.07 -21.10
C VAL A 143 22.26 31.22 -20.96
N GLN A 144 23.57 31.00 -21.24
CA GLN A 144 24.56 32.05 -21.21
C GLN A 144 24.29 33.16 -22.25
N ALA A 145 23.82 32.77 -23.45
CA ALA A 145 23.47 33.75 -24.48
C ALA A 145 22.26 34.60 -24.07
N ILE A 146 21.26 34.00 -23.37
CA ILE A 146 20.14 34.77 -22.82
C ILE A 146 20.62 35.70 -21.70
N ASP A 147 21.50 35.23 -20.83
CA ASP A 147 22.07 36.04 -19.74
C ASP A 147 22.92 37.23 -20.27
N GLN A 148 23.39 37.20 -21.52
CA GLN A 148 24.02 38.36 -22.16
C GLN A 148 22.99 39.39 -22.63
N ILE A 149 21.79 38.94 -23.02
CA ILE A 149 20.74 39.78 -23.60
C ILE A 149 19.81 40.32 -22.50
N LEU A 150 19.35 39.47 -21.57
CA LEU A 150 18.38 39.83 -20.53
C LEU A 150 19.05 40.06 -19.18
N ASP A 151 18.46 40.94 -18.41
CA ASP A 151 18.79 41.13 -16.99
C ASP A 151 18.05 40.11 -16.09
N LYS A 152 18.24 40.21 -14.78
CA LYS A 152 17.60 39.33 -13.77
C LYS A 152 16.07 39.48 -13.66
N PHE A 153 15.52 40.54 -14.26
CA PHE A 153 14.07 40.82 -14.26
C PHE A 153 13.42 40.47 -15.61
N GLY A 154 14.20 40.07 -16.60
CA GLY A 154 13.72 39.70 -17.93
C GLY A 154 13.74 40.85 -18.94
N HIS A 155 14.27 42.02 -18.59
CA HIS A 155 14.38 43.16 -19.53
C HIS A 155 15.69 43.08 -20.32
N ILE A 156 15.64 43.57 -21.56
CA ILE A 156 16.85 43.66 -22.41
C ILE A 156 17.84 44.63 -21.80
N LYS A 157 19.05 44.16 -21.57
CA LYS A 157 20.14 44.94 -21.03
C LYS A 157 20.55 46.05 -22.00
N ASP A 158 20.96 47.20 -21.49
CA ASP A 158 21.46 48.31 -22.33
C ASP A 158 22.66 47.90 -23.17
N ASN A 159 23.48 47.02 -22.67
CA ASN A 159 24.68 46.50 -23.35
C ASN A 159 24.43 45.18 -24.09
N ALA A 160 23.19 44.83 -24.40
CA ALA A 160 22.87 43.64 -25.19
C ALA A 160 23.46 43.70 -26.61
N SER A 161 23.58 44.89 -27.16
CA SER A 161 24.43 45.18 -28.34
C SER A 161 25.09 46.52 -28.18
N ALA A 162 26.20 46.75 -28.94
CA ALA A 162 26.88 48.05 -28.95
C ALA A 162 25.99 49.15 -29.55
N GLU A 163 25.14 48.78 -30.51
CA GLU A 163 24.19 49.67 -31.17
C GLU A 163 23.07 50.12 -30.25
N LEU A 164 22.44 49.17 -29.50
CA LEU A 164 21.42 49.45 -28.50
C LEU A 164 21.94 50.41 -27.41
N LEU A 165 23.16 50.14 -26.94
CA LEU A 165 23.81 51.03 -25.96
C LEU A 165 24.01 52.45 -26.47
N ALA A 166 24.38 52.57 -27.73
CA ALA A 166 24.52 53.87 -28.34
C ALA A 166 23.20 54.61 -28.49
N ILE A 167 22.18 53.91 -28.99
CA ILE A 167 20.80 54.45 -29.14
C ILE A 167 20.22 54.89 -27.79
N ARG A 168 20.29 54.06 -26.73
CA ARG A 168 19.78 54.39 -25.39
C ARG A 168 20.50 55.57 -24.76
N LYS A 169 21.83 55.68 -24.97
CA LYS A 169 22.62 56.84 -24.53
C LYS A 169 22.18 58.09 -25.24
N GLU A 170 21.95 58.05 -26.59
CA GLU A 170 21.48 59.19 -27.36
C GLU A 170 20.04 59.56 -26.98
N LEU A 171 19.16 58.58 -26.77
CA LEU A 171 17.78 58.76 -26.31
C LEU A 171 17.76 59.52 -24.98
N ALA A 172 18.51 59.01 -23.97
CA ALA A 172 18.62 59.69 -22.67
C ALA A 172 19.18 61.11 -22.76
N ARG A 173 20.09 61.35 -23.68
CA ARG A 173 20.56 62.72 -23.95
C ARG A 173 19.50 63.61 -24.60
N ALA A 174 18.75 63.06 -25.56
CA ALA A 174 17.72 63.79 -26.27
C ALA A 174 16.54 64.11 -25.26
N GLU A 175 16.11 63.20 -24.45
CA GLU A 175 15.11 63.40 -23.40
C GLU A 175 15.51 64.47 -22.38
N ASN A 176 16.75 64.41 -21.91
CA ASN A 176 17.31 65.45 -21.02
C ASN A 176 17.42 66.82 -21.69
N SER A 177 17.63 66.88 -23.03
CA SER A 177 17.76 68.09 -23.77
C SER A 177 16.43 68.81 -23.95
N VAL A 178 15.29 68.02 -24.15
CA VAL A 178 13.91 68.51 -24.30
C VAL A 178 13.54 69.40 -23.12
N SER A 179 13.73 68.90 -21.92
CA SER A 179 13.40 69.59 -20.70
C SER A 179 14.21 70.88 -20.58
N LYS A 180 15.50 70.83 -20.83
CA LYS A 180 16.40 71.99 -20.77
C LYS A 180 16.02 73.06 -21.79
N THR A 181 15.75 72.64 -23.04
CA THR A 181 15.34 73.50 -24.13
C THR A 181 14.00 74.19 -23.82
N LEU A 182 13.03 73.43 -23.41
CA LEU A 182 11.69 73.92 -23.02
C LEU A 182 11.76 74.97 -21.89
N TYR A 183 12.49 74.66 -20.81
CA TYR A 183 12.67 75.59 -19.72
C TYR A 183 13.54 76.86 -20.17
N GLY A 184 14.50 76.68 -21.13
CA GLY A 184 15.20 77.78 -21.74
C GLY A 184 14.31 78.71 -22.53
N ILE A 185 13.45 78.16 -23.37
CA ILE A 185 12.46 78.88 -24.16
C ILE A 185 11.43 79.57 -23.26
N LEU A 186 10.95 78.85 -22.23
CA LEU A 186 10.01 79.40 -21.26
C LEU A 186 10.65 80.61 -20.55
N ARG A 187 11.86 80.53 -20.03
CA ARG A 187 12.55 81.63 -19.39
C ARG A 187 12.78 82.81 -20.32
N ALA A 188 13.17 82.57 -21.61
CA ALA A 188 13.26 83.57 -22.57
C ALA A 188 11.94 84.30 -22.84
N ALA A 189 10.86 83.48 -23.01
CA ALA A 189 9.51 84.03 -23.18
C ALA A 189 9.00 84.80 -21.94
N GLN A 190 9.38 84.41 -20.75
CA GLN A 190 9.08 85.10 -19.51
C GLN A 190 9.88 86.46 -19.41
N SER A 191 11.12 86.44 -19.81
CA SER A 191 11.94 87.64 -19.79
C SER A 191 11.54 88.69 -20.86
N GLU A 192 10.97 88.26 -21.99
CA GLU A 192 10.35 89.06 -22.98
C GLU A 192 8.94 89.52 -22.71
N GLY A 193 8.36 89.05 -21.58
CA GLY A 193 6.99 89.36 -21.19
C GLY A 193 5.93 88.69 -22.07
N LEU A 194 6.24 87.62 -22.78
CA LEU A 194 5.31 86.85 -23.61
C LEU A 194 4.52 85.83 -22.84
N VAL A 195 5.07 85.47 -21.68
CA VAL A 195 4.42 84.46 -20.74
C VAL A 195 4.63 85.03 -19.34
N ASP A 196 3.59 84.85 -18.47
CA ASP A 196 3.70 85.30 -17.10
C ASP A 196 4.77 84.50 -16.32
N LYS A 197 5.36 85.13 -15.29
CA LYS A 197 6.47 84.57 -14.53
C LYS A 197 6.14 83.34 -13.79
N ASP A 198 4.85 83.15 -13.48
CA ASP A 198 4.32 81.98 -12.68
C ASP A 198 3.92 80.78 -13.56
N VAL A 199 4.01 80.88 -14.86
CA VAL A 199 3.67 79.86 -15.81
C VAL A 199 4.76 78.76 -15.81
N THR A 200 4.34 77.51 -15.70
CA THR A 200 5.16 76.30 -15.78
C THR A 200 4.77 75.46 -17.01
N PRO A 201 5.66 74.71 -17.60
CA PRO A 201 5.29 73.78 -18.65
C PRO A 201 4.20 72.83 -18.13
N THR A 202 3.25 72.49 -18.98
CA THR A 202 2.19 71.53 -18.70
C THR A 202 2.21 70.37 -19.69
N LEU A 203 1.78 69.21 -19.27
CA LEU A 203 1.67 68.02 -20.14
C LEU A 203 0.27 68.04 -20.81
N ARG A 204 0.23 67.99 -22.15
CA ARG A 204 -0.97 67.84 -22.96
C ARG A 204 -0.70 66.76 -24.01
N ASP A 205 -1.60 65.75 -24.05
CA ASP A 205 -1.46 64.59 -24.97
C ASP A 205 -0.06 63.96 -24.95
N GLY A 206 0.53 63.85 -23.76
CA GLY A 206 1.88 63.28 -23.57
C GLY A 206 3.00 64.18 -24.00
N ARG A 207 2.78 65.49 -24.32
CA ARG A 207 3.76 66.47 -24.72
C ARG A 207 3.88 67.61 -23.73
N LEU A 208 5.11 68.06 -23.54
CA LEU A 208 5.38 69.23 -22.74
C LEU A 208 5.09 70.49 -23.58
N VAL A 209 4.16 71.31 -23.13
CA VAL A 209 3.74 72.50 -23.85
C VAL A 209 3.80 73.72 -22.92
N ILE A 210 3.96 74.89 -23.52
CA ILE A 210 3.92 76.16 -22.84
C ILE A 210 2.55 76.80 -23.03
N PRO A 211 1.82 77.10 -21.92
CA PRO A 211 0.59 77.82 -22.01
C PRO A 211 0.85 79.31 -22.31
N VAL A 212 0.26 79.83 -23.42
CA VAL A 212 0.47 81.16 -23.92
C VAL A 212 -0.85 81.84 -24.23
N ALA A 213 -0.93 83.14 -24.08
CA ALA A 213 -2.09 83.91 -24.51
C ALA A 213 -2.27 83.86 -26.05
N PRO A 214 -3.49 83.72 -26.61
CA PRO A 214 -3.71 83.52 -28.04
C PRO A 214 -3.15 84.56 -28.93
N GLY A 215 -3.12 85.80 -28.47
CA GLY A 215 -2.50 86.88 -29.22
C GLY A 215 -1.02 86.80 -29.41
N LEU A 216 -0.30 86.04 -28.61
CA LEU A 216 1.16 85.94 -28.61
C LEU A 216 1.63 84.60 -29.27
N LYS A 217 0.76 83.82 -29.80
CA LYS A 217 1.04 82.45 -30.33
C LYS A 217 1.99 82.48 -31.49
N ARG A 218 2.11 83.67 -32.31
CA ARG A 218 3.00 83.77 -33.44
C ARG A 218 4.41 84.19 -33.04
N ARG A 219 4.65 84.60 -31.82
CA ARG A 219 5.96 85.00 -31.30
C ARG A 219 6.75 83.82 -30.74
N ILE A 220 6.04 82.79 -30.27
CA ILE A 220 6.67 81.50 -29.90
C ILE A 220 6.38 80.53 -31.05
N GLY A 221 7.38 80.38 -31.91
CA GLY A 221 7.27 79.45 -33.05
C GLY A 221 7.05 78.03 -32.56
N GLY A 222 6.04 77.37 -33.09
CA GLY A 222 5.75 75.98 -32.66
C GLY A 222 4.37 75.49 -33.11
N ILE A 223 3.98 74.30 -32.61
CA ILE A 223 2.73 73.64 -32.92
C ILE A 223 1.73 73.83 -31.75
N VAL A 224 0.50 74.26 -32.06
CA VAL A 224 -0.57 74.37 -31.09
C VAL A 224 -1.21 73.00 -30.95
N HIS A 225 -1.22 72.46 -29.72
CA HIS A 225 -1.79 71.16 -29.41
C HIS A 225 -3.18 71.24 -28.85
N ASP A 226 -3.44 72.31 -28.05
CA ASP A 226 -4.76 72.43 -27.35
C ASP A 226 -5.03 73.91 -27.11
N GLU A 227 -6.34 74.22 -26.91
CA GLU A 227 -6.79 75.53 -26.40
C GLU A 227 -7.60 75.33 -25.17
N SER A 228 -7.46 76.25 -24.19
CA SER A 228 -8.28 76.17 -23.00
C SER A 228 -9.77 76.33 -23.34
N ALA A 229 -10.70 75.71 -22.56
CA ALA A 229 -12.17 75.77 -22.77
C ALA A 229 -12.73 77.20 -22.85
N THR A 230 -12.00 78.18 -22.35
CA THR A 230 -12.36 79.59 -22.36
C THR A 230 -11.69 80.37 -23.54
N GLY A 231 -10.87 79.67 -24.36
CA GLY A 231 -10.12 80.29 -25.42
C GLY A 231 -9.06 81.31 -24.99
N LYS A 232 -8.81 81.47 -23.69
CA LYS A 232 -7.84 82.43 -23.13
C LYS A 232 -6.38 81.97 -23.12
N THR A 233 -6.15 80.67 -23.28
CA THR A 233 -4.82 80.10 -23.26
C THR A 233 -4.68 79.05 -24.38
N VAL A 234 -3.60 79.13 -25.09
CA VAL A 234 -3.17 78.18 -26.16
C VAL A 234 -1.96 77.43 -25.68
N PHE A 235 -1.95 76.14 -25.84
CA PHE A 235 -0.87 75.28 -25.44
C PHE A 235 0.04 75.01 -26.64
N ILE A 236 1.26 75.61 -26.64
CA ILE A 236 2.19 75.54 -27.74
C ILE A 236 3.41 74.67 -27.41
N GLU A 237 3.69 73.69 -28.28
CA GLU A 237 4.96 73.00 -28.30
C GLU A 237 5.92 73.82 -29.14
N PRO A 238 6.99 74.35 -28.58
CA PRO A 238 7.99 75.16 -29.39
C PRO A 238 8.62 74.32 -30.48
N ALA A 239 8.98 74.95 -31.62
CA ALA A 239 9.54 74.28 -32.80
C ALA A 239 10.78 73.41 -32.45
N GLU A 240 11.70 73.98 -31.64
CA GLU A 240 12.91 73.29 -31.19
C GLU A 240 12.55 72.01 -30.29
N VAL A 241 11.45 72.07 -29.54
CA VAL A 241 10.95 70.92 -28.75
C VAL A 241 10.32 69.92 -29.68
N VAL A 242 9.52 70.34 -30.67
CA VAL A 242 8.98 69.47 -31.73
C VAL A 242 10.09 68.68 -32.43
N GLU A 243 11.18 69.35 -32.81
CA GLU A 243 12.30 68.68 -33.46
C GLU A 243 12.99 67.67 -32.53
N ALA A 244 13.20 68.03 -31.26
CA ALA A 244 13.78 67.16 -30.28
C ALA A 244 12.85 65.92 -29.98
N ASN A 245 11.52 66.15 -29.89
CA ASN A 245 10.56 65.03 -29.73
C ASN A 245 10.47 64.10 -30.96
N ASN A 246 10.63 64.68 -32.18
CA ASN A 246 10.71 63.83 -33.37
C ASN A 246 12.01 63.01 -33.37
N ARG A 247 13.12 63.57 -32.89
CA ARG A 247 14.37 62.80 -32.75
C ARG A 247 14.24 61.71 -31.72
N ILE A 248 13.58 61.95 -30.61
CA ILE A 248 13.23 60.88 -29.58
C ILE A 248 12.46 59.75 -30.24
N ARG A 249 11.38 60.08 -31.02
CA ARG A 249 10.56 59.05 -31.70
C ARG A 249 11.36 58.24 -32.73
N GLU A 250 12.26 58.92 -33.45
CA GLU A 250 13.18 58.20 -34.35
C GLU A 250 14.06 57.23 -33.57
N LEU A 251 14.64 57.69 -32.46
CA LEU A 251 15.50 56.86 -31.59
C LEU A 251 14.70 55.72 -30.94
N GLU A 252 13.49 55.96 -30.46
CA GLU A 252 12.58 54.92 -30.00
C GLU A 252 12.25 53.89 -31.08
N SER A 253 12.05 54.35 -32.32
CA SER A 253 11.82 53.45 -33.45
C SER A 253 13.08 52.62 -33.78
N GLN A 254 14.27 53.25 -33.73
CA GLN A 254 15.56 52.57 -33.90
C GLN A 254 15.81 51.56 -32.75
N GLU A 255 15.49 51.93 -31.52
CA GLU A 255 15.59 51.04 -30.38
C GLU A 255 14.72 49.80 -30.58
N ARG A 256 13.43 49.98 -30.93
CA ARG A 256 12.54 48.87 -31.24
C ARG A 256 13.04 47.96 -32.35
N GLN A 257 13.56 48.52 -33.42
CA GLN A 257 14.15 47.77 -34.54
C GLN A 257 15.37 46.97 -34.09
N GLU A 258 16.24 47.58 -33.28
CA GLU A 258 17.44 46.94 -32.78
C GLU A 258 17.08 45.83 -31.80
N ILE A 259 16.08 46.03 -30.92
CA ILE A 259 15.53 45.00 -30.04
C ILE A 259 15.02 43.80 -30.86
N ILE A 260 14.20 44.06 -31.89
CA ILE A 260 13.71 42.98 -32.78
C ILE A 260 14.89 42.28 -33.48
N ARG A 261 15.93 42.99 -33.88
CA ARG A 261 17.12 42.39 -34.47
C ARG A 261 17.86 41.46 -33.49
N ILE A 262 18.01 41.87 -32.24
CA ILE A 262 18.64 41.09 -31.17
C ILE A 262 17.81 39.84 -30.91
N LEU A 263 16.48 39.98 -30.71
CA LEU A 263 15.56 38.87 -30.45
C LEU A 263 15.55 37.86 -31.61
N THR A 264 15.51 38.37 -32.86
CA THR A 264 15.57 37.53 -34.08
C THR A 264 16.93 36.82 -34.21
N ALA A 265 18.04 37.49 -33.94
CA ALA A 265 19.36 36.86 -33.97
C ALA A 265 19.50 35.74 -32.91
N PHE A 266 18.96 35.95 -31.71
CA PHE A 266 18.91 34.93 -30.68
C PHE A 266 17.98 33.78 -31.08
N THR A 267 16.76 34.08 -31.56
CA THR A 267 15.79 33.10 -32.02
C THR A 267 16.35 32.18 -33.09
N ASN A 268 17.15 32.74 -34.02
CA ASN A 268 17.84 31.97 -35.06
C ASN A 268 18.85 30.97 -34.49
N LYS A 269 19.44 31.25 -33.31
CA LYS A 269 20.27 30.26 -32.57
C LYS A 269 19.43 29.16 -31.91
N VAL A 270 18.22 29.47 -31.46
CA VAL A 270 17.30 28.51 -30.82
C VAL A 270 16.60 27.60 -31.85
N ARG A 271 16.26 28.14 -33.03
CA ARG A 271 15.47 27.47 -34.07
C ARG A 271 15.96 26.05 -34.44
N PRO A 272 17.26 25.79 -34.66
CA PRO A 272 17.78 24.46 -34.98
C PRO A 272 17.52 23.45 -33.87
N HIS A 273 17.43 23.90 -32.63
CA HIS A 273 17.24 23.09 -31.43
C HIS A 273 15.77 22.95 -30.99
N SER A 274 14.83 23.50 -31.76
CA SER A 274 13.42 23.57 -31.36
C SER A 274 12.79 22.20 -31.07
N ALA A 275 13.18 21.16 -31.81
CA ALA A 275 12.66 19.80 -31.58
C ALA A 275 13.18 19.21 -30.25
N ASP A 276 14.46 19.34 -30.00
CA ASP A 276 15.10 18.80 -28.79
C ASP A 276 14.67 19.57 -27.55
N ILE A 277 14.46 20.88 -27.65
CA ILE A 277 13.92 21.73 -26.59
C ILE A 277 12.49 21.24 -26.22
N LEU A 278 11.63 20.95 -27.20
CA LEU A 278 10.31 20.41 -26.96
C LEU A 278 10.35 19.04 -26.28
N ASN A 279 11.32 18.18 -26.63
CA ASN A 279 11.56 16.91 -25.94
C ASN A 279 12.00 17.15 -24.49
N SER A 280 12.86 18.14 -24.26
CA SER A 280 13.29 18.52 -22.90
C SER A 280 12.13 19.06 -22.05
N TYR A 281 11.15 19.74 -22.66
CA TYR A 281 9.90 20.11 -21.96
C TYR A 281 9.05 18.89 -21.61
N THR A 282 9.03 17.85 -22.44
CA THR A 282 8.35 16.59 -22.13
C THR A 282 9.02 15.89 -20.93
N PHE A 283 10.35 15.89 -20.88
CA PHE A 283 11.11 15.43 -19.72
C PHE A 283 10.74 16.22 -18.46
N LEU A 284 10.70 17.54 -18.54
CA LEU A 284 10.37 18.42 -17.40
C LEU A 284 8.93 18.15 -16.89
N ALA A 285 7.98 17.96 -17.80
CA ALA A 285 6.62 17.55 -17.48
C ALA A 285 6.58 16.19 -16.77
N THR A 286 7.40 15.24 -17.24
CA THR A 286 7.51 13.91 -16.66
C THR A 286 8.07 13.98 -15.24
N ILE A 287 9.10 14.78 -15.00
CA ILE A 287 9.67 14.98 -13.67
C ILE A 287 8.66 15.63 -12.71
N ASP A 288 7.93 16.67 -13.14
CA ASP A 288 6.87 17.28 -12.32
C ASP A 288 5.75 16.28 -12.00
N PHE A 289 5.37 15.46 -12.96
CA PHE A 289 4.40 14.40 -12.77
C PHE A 289 4.87 13.32 -11.78
N ILE A 290 6.13 12.86 -11.88
CA ILE A 290 6.72 11.89 -10.94
C ILE A 290 6.80 12.51 -9.54
N ARG A 291 7.20 13.79 -9.44
CA ARG A 291 7.18 14.52 -8.17
C ARG A 291 5.77 14.56 -7.54
N ALA A 292 4.76 14.86 -8.35
CA ALA A 292 3.38 14.90 -7.91
C ALA A 292 2.90 13.51 -7.41
N LYS A 293 3.31 12.42 -8.08
CA LYS A 293 3.07 11.04 -7.62
C LYS A 293 3.73 10.77 -6.27
N ALA A 294 4.98 11.19 -6.08
CA ALA A 294 5.71 11.03 -4.84
C ALA A 294 5.03 11.80 -3.68
N GLU A 295 4.58 13.04 -3.94
CA GLU A 295 3.81 13.84 -2.98
C GLU A 295 2.48 13.17 -2.61
N LEU A 296 1.76 12.63 -3.59
CA LEU A 296 0.53 11.87 -3.35
C LEU A 296 0.82 10.63 -2.51
N ALA A 297 1.88 9.89 -2.82
CA ALA A 297 2.31 8.71 -2.06
C ALA A 297 2.63 9.07 -0.60
N LYS A 298 3.35 10.16 -0.36
CA LYS A 298 3.64 10.69 0.98
C LYS A 298 2.36 11.04 1.73
N MET A 299 1.43 11.75 1.09
CA MET A 299 0.15 12.16 1.68
C MET A 299 -0.73 10.97 2.07
N THR A 300 -0.77 9.93 1.24
CA THR A 300 -1.58 8.72 1.47
C THR A 300 -0.82 7.62 2.20
N LYS A 301 0.42 7.86 2.60
CA LYS A 301 1.34 6.85 3.18
C LYS A 301 1.40 5.59 2.33
N ALA A 302 1.44 5.77 1.03
CA ALA A 302 1.48 4.70 0.06
C ALA A 302 2.91 4.18 -0.12
N ILE A 303 3.01 2.91 -0.45
CA ILE A 303 4.29 2.24 -0.73
C ILE A 303 4.24 1.54 -2.09
N GLU A 304 5.38 1.06 -2.52
CA GLU A 304 5.52 0.20 -3.68
C GLU A 304 5.39 -1.26 -3.24
N PRO A 305 4.29 -1.97 -3.58
CA PRO A 305 4.17 -3.39 -3.29
C PRO A 305 5.10 -4.21 -4.21
N GLN A 306 5.43 -5.43 -3.79
CA GLN A 306 6.16 -6.34 -4.66
C GLN A 306 5.29 -6.76 -5.84
N LEU A 307 5.72 -6.43 -7.06
CA LEU A 307 4.97 -6.74 -8.28
C LEU A 307 5.22 -8.18 -8.76
N SER A 308 4.18 -8.80 -9.31
CA SER A 308 4.24 -10.07 -10.03
C SER A 308 3.59 -9.96 -11.41
N GLU A 309 4.12 -10.71 -12.38
CA GLU A 309 3.53 -10.79 -13.72
C GLU A 309 2.21 -11.57 -13.73
N HIS A 310 2.06 -12.50 -12.79
CA HIS A 310 0.86 -13.33 -12.68
C HIS A 310 -0.20 -12.62 -11.83
N PRO A 311 -1.47 -12.69 -12.22
CA PRO A 311 -2.56 -12.16 -11.42
C PRO A 311 -2.55 -12.72 -10.01
N HIS A 312 -2.55 -11.87 -9.01
CA HIS A 312 -2.81 -12.18 -7.61
C HIS A 312 -2.97 -10.88 -6.81
N ILE A 313 -3.56 -10.97 -5.66
CA ILE A 313 -3.69 -9.90 -4.68
C ILE A 313 -3.36 -10.49 -3.32
N ASP A 314 -2.33 -9.97 -2.67
CA ASP A 314 -2.03 -10.26 -1.27
C ASP A 314 -1.67 -8.95 -0.59
N TRP A 315 -2.70 -8.24 -0.15
CA TRP A 315 -2.56 -6.94 0.47
C TRP A 315 -2.83 -7.00 1.96
N ILE A 316 -1.86 -6.53 2.70
CA ILE A 316 -1.90 -6.40 4.15
C ILE A 316 -2.14 -4.94 4.49
N GLN A 317 -3.08 -4.67 5.37
CA GLN A 317 -3.42 -3.32 5.84
C GLN A 317 -3.70 -2.31 4.71
N ALA A 318 -4.38 -2.76 3.65
CA ALA A 318 -4.79 -1.89 2.57
C ALA A 318 -5.80 -0.84 3.06
N ARG A 319 -5.60 0.42 2.66
CA ARG A 319 -6.44 1.54 3.07
C ARG A 319 -7.00 2.26 1.87
N HIS A 320 -8.27 2.62 1.93
CA HIS A 320 -8.88 3.43 0.88
C HIS A 320 -8.44 4.89 1.03
N PRO A 321 -7.62 5.44 0.12
CA PRO A 321 -6.96 6.73 0.32
C PRO A 321 -7.94 7.89 0.52
N LEU A 322 -9.01 7.95 -0.28
CA LEU A 322 -10.02 9.01 -0.16
C LEU A 322 -10.83 8.92 1.15
N LEU A 323 -11.12 7.70 1.58
CA LEU A 323 -11.83 7.47 2.85
C LEU A 323 -10.93 7.81 4.04
N GLU A 324 -9.64 7.43 4.00
CA GLU A 324 -8.67 7.78 5.04
C GLU A 324 -8.56 9.30 5.19
N LEU A 325 -8.43 10.05 4.08
CA LEU A 325 -8.39 11.51 4.09
C LEU A 325 -9.69 12.14 4.61
N SER A 326 -10.85 11.56 4.28
CA SER A 326 -12.16 12.04 4.78
C SER A 326 -12.32 11.78 6.26
N LEU A 327 -11.96 10.59 6.75
CA LEU A 327 -12.04 10.23 8.17
C LEU A 327 -11.04 11.01 9.02
N ALA A 328 -9.84 11.28 8.49
CA ALA A 328 -8.84 12.10 9.17
C ALA A 328 -9.35 13.53 9.47
N LYS A 329 -10.16 14.13 8.56
CA LYS A 329 -10.83 15.41 8.81
C LYS A 329 -11.86 15.34 9.95
N GLN A 330 -12.35 14.14 10.29
CA GLN A 330 -13.31 13.89 11.39
C GLN A 330 -12.61 13.29 12.62
N GLU A 331 -11.28 13.28 12.67
CA GLU A 331 -10.46 12.65 13.72
C GLU A 331 -10.75 11.15 13.94
N LYS A 332 -11.28 10.49 12.91
CA LYS A 332 -11.57 9.06 12.93
C LYS A 332 -10.47 8.28 12.21
N LYS A 333 -10.19 7.08 12.69
CA LYS A 333 -9.22 6.17 12.06
C LYS A 333 -9.94 5.24 11.09
N ILE A 334 -9.30 4.99 9.94
CA ILE A 334 -9.75 3.97 9.01
C ILE A 334 -9.40 2.58 9.56
N VAL A 335 -10.29 1.61 9.32
CA VAL A 335 -9.99 0.19 9.54
C VAL A 335 -9.36 -0.35 8.25
N PRO A 336 -8.12 -0.86 8.31
CA PRO A 336 -7.45 -1.39 7.13
C PRO A 336 -8.04 -2.73 6.68
N LEU A 337 -7.87 -3.04 5.40
CA LEU A 337 -8.33 -4.26 4.74
C LEU A 337 -7.17 -5.22 4.52
N ASP A 338 -7.30 -6.46 5.00
CA ASP A 338 -6.45 -7.58 4.62
C ASP A 338 -7.20 -8.46 3.60
N ILE A 339 -6.62 -8.64 2.41
CA ILE A 339 -7.27 -9.39 1.33
C ILE A 339 -6.26 -10.24 0.56
N ILE A 340 -6.62 -11.50 0.31
CA ILE A 340 -5.80 -12.46 -0.42
C ILE A 340 -6.65 -13.09 -1.52
N LEU A 341 -6.19 -12.94 -2.78
CA LEU A 341 -6.63 -13.70 -3.94
C LEU A 341 -5.40 -14.37 -4.57
N ASN A 342 -5.44 -15.66 -4.71
CA ASN A 342 -4.35 -16.46 -5.27
C ASN A 342 -4.90 -17.52 -6.26
N SER A 343 -4.04 -18.31 -6.88
CA SER A 343 -4.44 -19.34 -7.84
C SER A 343 -5.39 -20.40 -7.27
N GLU A 344 -5.32 -20.66 -5.95
CA GLU A 344 -6.23 -21.60 -5.28
C GLU A 344 -7.59 -20.98 -4.96
N LYS A 345 -7.64 -19.65 -4.75
CA LYS A 345 -8.83 -18.88 -4.36
C LYS A 345 -8.82 -17.55 -5.09
N HIS A 346 -9.26 -17.57 -6.34
CA HIS A 346 -9.22 -16.40 -7.23
C HIS A 346 -10.53 -15.59 -7.24
N ILE A 347 -11.63 -16.13 -6.70
CA ILE A 347 -12.89 -15.40 -6.49
C ILE A 347 -13.22 -15.37 -5.00
N LEU A 348 -13.49 -14.19 -4.47
CA LEU A 348 -13.89 -13.96 -3.09
C LEU A 348 -15.34 -13.46 -3.02
N ILE A 349 -16.21 -14.21 -2.38
CA ILE A 349 -17.60 -13.83 -2.14
C ILE A 349 -17.73 -13.22 -0.75
N ILE A 350 -17.97 -11.93 -0.69
CA ILE A 350 -18.09 -11.19 0.57
C ILE A 350 -19.56 -11.07 0.97
N SER A 351 -19.87 -11.52 2.17
CA SER A 351 -21.20 -11.43 2.76
C SER A 351 -21.14 -10.75 4.13
N GLY A 352 -22.29 -10.32 4.64
CA GLY A 352 -22.39 -9.60 5.91
C GLY A 352 -23.45 -8.49 5.87
N PRO A 353 -23.60 -7.70 6.94
CA PRO A 353 -24.58 -6.61 6.99
C PRO A 353 -24.25 -5.50 5.97
N ASN A 354 -25.28 -4.75 5.50
CA ASN A 354 -25.07 -3.67 4.53
C ASN A 354 -24.15 -2.57 5.08
N ALA A 355 -24.33 -2.17 6.31
CA ALA A 355 -23.45 -1.22 7.00
C ALA A 355 -22.07 -1.80 7.38
N GLY A 356 -21.74 -3.02 6.98
CA GLY A 356 -20.49 -3.71 7.34
C GLY A 356 -19.26 -3.28 6.51
N GLY A 357 -19.45 -2.47 5.46
CA GLY A 357 -18.35 -1.99 4.62
C GLY A 357 -18.03 -2.85 3.38
N LYS A 358 -18.95 -3.75 2.95
CA LYS A 358 -18.78 -4.61 1.76
C LYS A 358 -18.39 -3.82 0.51
N SER A 359 -19.21 -2.83 0.14
CA SER A 359 -18.99 -1.99 -1.05
C SER A 359 -17.72 -1.14 -0.94
N VAL A 360 -17.35 -0.73 0.28
CA VAL A 360 -16.08 -0.01 0.53
C VAL A 360 -14.88 -0.95 0.30
N CYS A 361 -14.96 -2.20 0.77
CA CYS A 361 -13.93 -3.21 0.51
C CYS A 361 -13.73 -3.40 -0.99
N LEU A 362 -14.81 -3.61 -1.73
CA LEU A 362 -14.81 -3.80 -3.17
C LEU A 362 -14.25 -2.58 -3.92
N LYS A 363 -14.70 -1.36 -3.57
CA LYS A 363 -14.15 -0.10 -4.13
C LYS A 363 -12.68 0.08 -3.79
N THR A 364 -12.25 -0.34 -2.59
CA THR A 364 -10.83 -0.28 -2.21
C THR A 364 -10.00 -1.16 -3.14
N VAL A 365 -10.43 -2.39 -3.40
CA VAL A 365 -9.73 -3.29 -4.32
C VAL A 365 -9.65 -2.68 -5.73
N GLY A 366 -10.78 -2.19 -6.25
CA GLY A 366 -10.81 -1.58 -7.58
C GLY A 366 -9.93 -0.35 -7.71
N LEU A 367 -10.01 0.56 -6.74
CA LEU A 367 -9.24 1.79 -6.75
C LEU A 367 -7.74 1.53 -6.63
N LEU A 368 -7.32 0.70 -5.68
CA LEU A 368 -5.89 0.43 -5.45
C LEU A 368 -5.27 -0.35 -6.62
N GLN A 369 -5.99 -1.33 -7.20
CA GLN A 369 -5.50 -2.06 -8.37
C GLN A 369 -5.37 -1.14 -9.58
N TYR A 370 -6.33 -0.24 -9.78
CA TYR A 370 -6.28 0.74 -10.87
C TYR A 370 -5.15 1.75 -10.67
N MET A 371 -4.98 2.29 -9.44
CA MET A 371 -3.87 3.17 -9.08
C MET A 371 -2.52 2.51 -9.39
N LEU A 372 -2.33 1.26 -8.95
CA LEU A 372 -1.11 0.49 -9.17
C LEU A 372 -0.79 0.38 -10.68
N GLN A 373 -1.77 0.02 -11.49
CA GLN A 373 -1.60 -0.15 -12.93
C GLN A 373 -1.48 1.17 -13.70
N CYS A 374 -1.83 2.30 -13.07
CA CYS A 374 -1.47 3.64 -13.52
C CYS A 374 -0.07 4.09 -13.04
N GLY A 375 0.69 3.22 -12.37
CA GLY A 375 2.02 3.51 -11.83
C GLY A 375 1.98 4.47 -10.64
N LEU A 376 0.95 4.40 -9.81
CA LEU A 376 0.85 5.09 -8.53
C LEU A 376 1.14 4.09 -7.41
N SER A 377 1.92 4.50 -6.41
CA SER A 377 2.06 3.75 -5.18
C SER A 377 0.71 3.62 -4.46
N ILE A 378 0.51 2.54 -3.72
CA ILE A 378 -0.76 2.25 -3.06
C ILE A 378 -0.58 2.14 -1.54
N PRO A 379 -1.57 2.58 -0.74
CA PRO A 379 -1.50 2.54 0.72
C PRO A 379 -1.77 1.14 1.28
N VAL A 380 -0.74 0.31 1.27
CA VAL A 380 -0.72 -1.07 1.80
C VAL A 380 0.47 -1.27 2.74
N GLY A 381 0.55 -2.40 3.43
CA GLY A 381 1.68 -2.75 4.31
C GLY A 381 2.87 -3.31 3.55
N ASP A 382 4.07 -3.20 4.13
CA ASP A 382 5.39 -3.47 3.51
C ASP A 382 5.57 -4.88 2.89
N ARG A 383 4.74 -5.85 3.27
CA ARG A 383 4.83 -7.24 2.76
C ARG A 383 3.79 -7.56 1.70
N SER A 384 3.09 -6.54 1.22
CA SER A 384 2.04 -6.73 0.23
C SER A 384 2.64 -7.07 -1.12
N THR A 385 2.00 -8.01 -1.82
CA THR A 385 2.32 -8.37 -3.19
C THR A 385 1.12 -8.13 -4.10
N ALA A 386 1.37 -7.72 -5.32
CA ALA A 386 0.33 -7.37 -6.28
C ALA A 386 0.62 -7.92 -7.67
N GLY A 387 -0.34 -8.59 -8.25
CA GLY A 387 -0.31 -9.02 -9.64
C GLY A 387 -0.91 -7.99 -10.58
N ILE A 388 -0.73 -8.24 -11.87
CA ILE A 388 -1.22 -7.37 -12.93
C ILE A 388 -2.32 -8.07 -13.70
N PHE A 389 -3.42 -7.34 -13.92
CA PHE A 389 -4.57 -7.81 -14.68
C PHE A 389 -4.62 -7.11 -16.03
N ASP A 390 -5.02 -7.86 -17.08
CA ASP A 390 -5.18 -7.29 -18.41
C ASP A 390 -6.50 -6.53 -18.53
N ASN A 391 -7.53 -7.01 -17.83
CA ASN A 391 -8.84 -6.39 -17.77
C ASN A 391 -9.28 -6.18 -16.33
N ILE A 392 -9.91 -5.02 -16.07
CA ILE A 392 -10.58 -4.73 -14.79
C ILE A 392 -12.01 -4.32 -15.12
N MET A 393 -12.97 -5.08 -14.62
CA MET A 393 -14.39 -4.89 -14.92
C MET A 393 -15.16 -4.72 -13.62
N ILE A 394 -16.05 -3.73 -13.58
CA ILE A 394 -16.84 -3.45 -12.38
C ILE A 394 -18.34 -3.38 -12.69
N ASP A 395 -19.13 -3.81 -11.70
CA ASP A 395 -20.56 -3.58 -11.62
C ASP A 395 -20.86 -3.07 -10.20
N ILE A 396 -20.79 -1.75 -10.03
CA ILE A 396 -20.87 -1.07 -8.72
C ILE A 396 -21.85 0.10 -8.84
N GLY A 397 -22.78 0.20 -7.90
CA GLY A 397 -23.73 1.29 -7.74
C GLY A 397 -24.94 1.18 -8.67
N ASP A 398 -26.04 1.84 -8.29
CA ASP A 398 -27.29 1.88 -9.03
C ASP A 398 -27.13 2.79 -10.25
N GLU A 399 -27.30 2.26 -11.44
CA GLU A 399 -27.40 3.04 -12.67
C GLU A 399 -28.83 3.59 -12.83
N GLN A 400 -29.24 4.48 -11.93
CA GLN A 400 -30.44 5.28 -12.11
C GLN A 400 -30.08 6.52 -12.95
N SER A 401 -29.82 6.35 -14.23
CA SER A 401 -29.79 7.48 -15.13
C SER A 401 -31.21 7.71 -15.66
N LEU A 402 -31.74 8.91 -15.44
CA LEU A 402 -33.03 9.36 -16.02
C LEU A 402 -33.05 9.32 -17.55
N GLU A 403 -31.92 9.09 -18.19
CA GLU A 403 -31.75 9.05 -19.65
C GLU A 403 -31.85 7.64 -20.27
N ASN A 404 -31.73 6.58 -19.45
CA ASN A 404 -31.88 5.20 -19.91
C ASN A 404 -33.06 4.55 -19.18
N ASP A 405 -34.13 4.21 -19.92
CA ASP A 405 -35.31 3.48 -19.45
C ASP A 405 -35.03 2.05 -18.96
N LEU A 406 -33.76 1.67 -18.77
CA LEU A 406 -33.36 0.35 -18.30
C LEU A 406 -33.54 0.27 -16.80
N SER A 407 -34.31 -0.70 -16.34
CA SER A 407 -34.35 -1.08 -14.92
C SER A 407 -32.93 -1.40 -14.41
N THR A 408 -32.63 -1.07 -13.16
CA THR A 408 -31.35 -1.38 -12.49
C THR A 408 -30.91 -2.84 -12.74
N TYR A 409 -31.87 -3.78 -12.69
CA TYR A 409 -31.58 -5.20 -12.96
C TYR A 409 -31.13 -5.47 -14.39
N SER A 410 -31.74 -4.81 -15.36
CA SER A 410 -31.36 -4.97 -16.78
C SER A 410 -29.95 -4.44 -17.05
N SER A 411 -29.55 -3.36 -16.39
CA SER A 411 -28.20 -2.81 -16.47
C SER A 411 -27.18 -3.77 -15.88
N HIS A 412 -27.47 -4.37 -14.72
CA HIS A 412 -26.63 -5.43 -14.12
C HIS A 412 -26.47 -6.63 -15.07
N LEU A 413 -27.57 -7.11 -15.65
CA LEU A 413 -27.52 -8.22 -16.61
C LEU A 413 -26.69 -7.89 -17.86
N LEU A 414 -26.75 -6.65 -18.36
CA LEU A 414 -25.94 -6.20 -19.49
C LEU A 414 -24.45 -6.20 -19.12
N ASN A 415 -24.11 -5.71 -17.92
CA ASN A 415 -22.76 -5.73 -17.42
C ASN A 415 -22.24 -7.17 -17.27
N MET A 416 -23.01 -8.07 -16.66
CA MET A 416 -22.68 -9.50 -16.55
C MET A 416 -22.48 -10.17 -17.91
N LYS A 417 -23.35 -9.87 -18.89
CA LYS A 417 -23.20 -10.37 -20.27
C LYS A 417 -21.86 -9.94 -20.88
N ASN A 418 -21.46 -8.69 -20.69
CA ASN A 418 -20.19 -8.17 -21.18
C ASN A 418 -19.01 -8.82 -20.45
N MET A 419 -19.09 -8.97 -19.13
CA MET A 419 -18.08 -9.66 -18.30
C MET A 419 -17.93 -11.11 -18.76
N MET A 420 -19.03 -11.86 -18.89
CA MET A 420 -18.97 -13.24 -19.38
C MET A 420 -18.36 -13.37 -20.77
N ARG A 421 -18.55 -12.37 -21.64
CA ARG A 421 -18.00 -12.41 -23.01
C ARG A 421 -16.50 -12.17 -23.01
N GLN A 422 -16.01 -11.23 -22.19
CA GLN A 422 -14.64 -10.69 -22.27
C GLN A 422 -13.71 -11.24 -21.20
N ALA A 423 -14.24 -11.85 -20.13
CA ALA A 423 -13.43 -12.35 -19.03
C ALA A 423 -12.57 -13.54 -19.44
N ASP A 424 -11.37 -13.58 -18.93
CA ASP A 424 -10.38 -14.62 -19.03
C ASP A 424 -9.60 -14.78 -17.69
N GLY A 425 -8.58 -15.64 -17.66
CA GLY A 425 -7.74 -15.91 -16.49
C GLY A 425 -6.86 -14.72 -16.03
N ARG A 426 -6.88 -13.59 -16.74
CA ARG A 426 -6.18 -12.35 -16.38
C ARG A 426 -7.12 -11.17 -16.15
N THR A 427 -8.39 -11.44 -15.93
CA THR A 427 -9.44 -10.45 -15.72
C THR A 427 -9.82 -10.37 -14.25
N LEU A 428 -9.82 -9.16 -13.67
CA LEU A 428 -10.37 -8.87 -12.34
C LEU A 428 -11.81 -8.35 -12.47
N ILE A 429 -12.74 -8.97 -11.77
CA ILE A 429 -14.16 -8.63 -11.78
C ILE A 429 -14.58 -8.19 -10.38
N LEU A 430 -15.26 -7.06 -10.29
CA LEU A 430 -15.76 -6.51 -9.04
C LEU A 430 -17.26 -6.26 -9.16
N ILE A 431 -18.06 -7.03 -8.44
CA ILE A 431 -19.53 -6.95 -8.51
C ILE A 431 -20.08 -6.66 -7.12
N ASP A 432 -20.84 -5.59 -7.00
CA ASP A 432 -21.56 -5.25 -5.77
C ASP A 432 -23.00 -5.76 -5.82
N GLU A 433 -23.49 -6.27 -4.69
CA GLU A 433 -24.86 -6.78 -4.51
C GLU A 433 -25.32 -7.77 -5.60
N PHE A 434 -24.47 -8.74 -5.93
CA PHE A 434 -24.66 -9.67 -7.04
C PHE A 434 -25.99 -10.40 -7.01
N GLY A 435 -26.80 -10.27 -8.06
CA GLY A 435 -28.09 -10.90 -8.28
C GLY A 435 -29.28 -10.10 -7.75
N THR A 436 -29.09 -8.94 -7.14
CA THR A 436 -30.18 -8.07 -6.63
C THR A 436 -30.96 -7.37 -7.76
N GLY A 437 -32.09 -6.78 -7.41
CA GLY A 437 -32.94 -6.01 -8.35
C GLY A 437 -34.08 -6.79 -9.02
N THR A 438 -34.27 -8.09 -8.68
CA THR A 438 -35.37 -8.93 -9.16
C THR A 438 -35.84 -9.87 -8.04
N GLU A 439 -36.76 -10.78 -8.36
CA GLU A 439 -37.22 -11.79 -7.42
C GLU A 439 -36.03 -12.62 -6.90
N PRO A 440 -35.89 -12.77 -5.58
CA PRO A 440 -34.69 -13.35 -4.95
C PRO A 440 -34.31 -14.74 -5.44
N GLN A 441 -35.25 -15.61 -5.71
CA GLN A 441 -34.98 -16.99 -6.15
C GLN A 441 -34.40 -17.00 -7.58
N ILE A 442 -35.00 -16.22 -8.48
CA ILE A 442 -34.57 -16.13 -9.88
C ILE A 442 -33.24 -15.37 -9.98
N GLY A 443 -33.12 -14.23 -9.28
CA GLY A 443 -31.89 -13.44 -9.23
C GLY A 443 -30.71 -14.24 -8.70
N GLY A 444 -30.93 -14.97 -7.61
CA GLY A 444 -29.94 -15.86 -7.03
C GLY A 444 -29.49 -17.00 -7.96
N ALA A 445 -30.44 -17.63 -8.67
CA ALA A 445 -30.14 -18.73 -9.60
C ALA A 445 -29.35 -18.22 -10.85
N ILE A 446 -29.73 -17.06 -11.39
CA ILE A 446 -28.99 -16.45 -12.50
C ILE A 446 -27.58 -16.04 -12.08
N ALA A 447 -27.44 -15.44 -10.90
CA ALA A 447 -26.15 -15.05 -10.36
C ALA A 447 -25.23 -16.27 -10.14
N GLU A 448 -25.75 -17.40 -9.63
CA GLU A 448 -24.99 -18.63 -9.48
C GLU A 448 -24.51 -19.19 -10.83
N ALA A 449 -25.39 -19.22 -11.83
CA ALA A 449 -25.04 -19.69 -13.17
C ALA A 449 -23.97 -18.78 -13.85
N VAL A 450 -24.06 -17.46 -13.67
CA VAL A 450 -23.05 -16.51 -14.15
C VAL A 450 -21.73 -16.73 -13.41
N LEU A 451 -21.77 -16.90 -12.10
CA LEU A 451 -20.58 -17.15 -11.30
C LEU A 451 -19.85 -18.43 -11.73
N GLU A 452 -20.59 -19.51 -11.99
CA GLU A 452 -20.04 -20.76 -12.51
C GLU A 452 -19.30 -20.55 -13.83
N GLN A 453 -19.87 -19.75 -14.75
CA GLN A 453 -19.21 -19.44 -16.03
C GLN A 453 -17.93 -18.61 -15.83
N LEU A 454 -17.94 -17.63 -14.93
CA LEU A 454 -16.76 -16.82 -14.62
C LEU A 454 -15.65 -17.66 -13.96
N GLN A 455 -16.03 -18.54 -13.04
CA GLN A 455 -15.11 -19.47 -12.39
C GLN A 455 -14.48 -20.45 -13.41
N ARG A 456 -15.26 -21.03 -14.32
CA ARG A 456 -14.75 -21.90 -15.40
C ARG A 456 -13.77 -21.20 -16.35
N LYS A 457 -13.92 -19.89 -16.54
CA LYS A 457 -12.97 -19.06 -17.32
C LYS A 457 -11.70 -18.69 -16.54
N GLY A 458 -11.64 -19.04 -15.26
CA GLY A 458 -10.52 -18.69 -14.38
C GLY A 458 -10.46 -17.19 -14.04
N ALA A 459 -11.57 -16.46 -14.16
CA ALA A 459 -11.61 -15.04 -13.84
C ALA A 459 -11.36 -14.80 -12.35
N TRP A 460 -10.68 -13.72 -12.03
CA TRP A 460 -10.44 -13.27 -10.66
C TRP A 460 -11.55 -12.33 -10.24
N GLY A 461 -11.93 -12.34 -8.96
CA GLY A 461 -13.01 -11.46 -8.59
C GLY A 461 -13.22 -11.24 -7.10
N VAL A 462 -13.82 -10.08 -6.78
CA VAL A 462 -14.42 -9.80 -5.48
C VAL A 462 -15.89 -9.48 -5.72
N ILE A 463 -16.76 -10.23 -5.06
CA ILE A 463 -18.19 -10.18 -5.29
C ILE A 463 -18.89 -10.03 -3.95
N THR A 464 -19.78 -9.04 -3.81
CA THR A 464 -20.61 -8.94 -2.61
C THR A 464 -22.01 -9.52 -2.88
N THR A 465 -22.58 -10.18 -1.89
CA THR A 465 -23.92 -10.76 -2.04
C THR A 465 -24.65 -10.93 -0.72
N HIS A 466 -25.95 -11.00 -0.80
CA HIS A 466 -26.85 -11.42 0.28
C HIS A 466 -27.38 -12.85 0.12
N TYR A 467 -27.20 -13.44 -1.06
CA TYR A 467 -27.79 -14.73 -1.40
C TYR A 467 -27.03 -15.91 -0.80
N GLN A 468 -27.77 -16.86 -0.22
CA GLN A 468 -27.19 -18.03 0.43
C GLN A 468 -26.64 -19.05 -0.56
N ASN A 469 -27.31 -19.24 -1.71
CA ASN A 469 -26.86 -20.16 -2.74
C ASN A 469 -25.44 -19.82 -3.20
N LEU A 470 -25.10 -18.52 -3.35
CA LEU A 470 -23.74 -18.10 -3.71
C LEU A 470 -22.71 -18.37 -2.61
N LYS A 471 -23.11 -18.30 -1.33
CA LYS A 471 -22.25 -18.69 -0.21
C LYS A 471 -21.98 -20.21 -0.22
N HIS A 472 -23.01 -21.01 -0.49
CA HIS A 472 -22.87 -22.47 -0.64
C HIS A 472 -22.06 -22.85 -1.88
N PHE A 473 -22.19 -22.10 -2.97
CA PHE A 473 -21.36 -22.29 -4.16
C PHE A 473 -19.86 -22.17 -3.82
N ALA A 474 -19.48 -21.18 -3.01
CA ALA A 474 -18.08 -20.99 -2.58
C ALA A 474 -17.56 -22.13 -1.69
N ASP A 475 -18.43 -22.82 -0.95
CA ASP A 475 -18.04 -23.96 -0.10
C ASP A 475 -17.89 -25.26 -0.92
N SER A 476 -18.54 -25.36 -2.08
CA SER A 476 -18.61 -26.56 -2.93
C SER A 476 -17.71 -26.51 -4.16
N HIS A 477 -17.16 -25.36 -4.52
CA HIS A 477 -16.37 -25.18 -5.76
C HIS A 477 -14.95 -24.70 -5.45
N GLU A 478 -13.97 -25.34 -6.07
CA GLU A 478 -12.58 -24.93 -5.99
C GLU A 478 -12.38 -23.57 -6.70
N GLY A 479 -11.44 -22.77 -6.24
CA GLY A 479 -11.17 -21.45 -6.80
C GLY A 479 -12.02 -20.33 -6.21
N VAL A 480 -13.07 -20.63 -5.46
CA VAL A 480 -13.96 -19.64 -4.84
C VAL A 480 -13.85 -19.71 -3.33
N ALA A 481 -13.83 -18.57 -2.67
CA ALA A 481 -13.76 -18.49 -1.21
C ALA A 481 -14.87 -17.60 -0.65
N ASN A 482 -15.38 -17.95 0.52
CA ASN A 482 -16.26 -17.09 1.30
C ASN A 482 -15.45 -16.06 2.11
N GLY A 483 -15.99 -14.85 2.25
CA GLY A 483 -15.50 -13.79 3.12
C GLY A 483 -16.65 -13.19 3.93
N ALA A 484 -16.40 -12.93 5.21
CA ALA A 484 -17.37 -12.33 6.12
C ALA A 484 -16.91 -10.96 6.57
N MET A 485 -17.76 -9.93 6.43
CA MET A 485 -17.57 -8.67 7.15
C MET A 485 -17.97 -8.87 8.60
N LEU A 486 -17.02 -8.56 9.50
CA LEU A 486 -17.18 -8.82 10.91
C LEU A 486 -18.10 -7.80 11.59
N TYR A 487 -18.90 -8.26 12.53
CA TYR A 487 -19.85 -7.47 13.28
C TYR A 487 -19.76 -7.80 14.77
N ASP A 488 -19.66 -6.77 15.61
CA ASP A 488 -19.71 -6.94 17.06
C ASP A 488 -21.17 -7.01 17.51
N ARG A 489 -21.57 -8.15 18.07
CA ARG A 489 -22.93 -8.39 18.55
C ARG A 489 -23.21 -7.72 19.88
N HIS A 490 -22.20 -7.57 20.74
CA HIS A 490 -22.38 -6.96 22.06
C HIS A 490 -22.59 -5.46 21.94
N GLU A 491 -21.74 -4.80 21.16
CA GLU A 491 -21.86 -3.39 20.88
C GLU A 491 -22.81 -3.07 19.71
N MET A 492 -23.27 -4.09 18.99
CA MET A 492 -24.11 -3.96 17.80
C MET A 492 -23.48 -3.00 16.76
N LYS A 493 -22.17 -3.13 16.52
CA LYS A 493 -21.38 -2.26 15.64
C LYS A 493 -20.67 -3.06 14.56
N ALA A 494 -20.54 -2.50 13.36
CA ALA A 494 -19.68 -3.02 12.31
C ALA A 494 -18.22 -2.84 12.71
N LEU A 495 -17.42 -3.91 12.60
CA LEU A 495 -15.98 -3.86 12.82
C LEU A 495 -15.21 -3.46 11.57
N PHE A 496 -15.84 -3.44 10.41
CA PHE A 496 -15.24 -3.16 9.10
C PHE A 496 -14.03 -4.03 8.75
N GLN A 497 -13.91 -5.19 9.37
CA GLN A 497 -12.84 -6.16 9.14
C GLN A 497 -13.36 -7.29 8.27
N LEU A 498 -12.55 -7.71 7.29
CA LEU A 498 -12.82 -8.86 6.43
C LEU A 498 -12.18 -10.13 7.02
N ALA A 499 -12.96 -11.20 7.12
CA ALA A 499 -12.44 -12.51 7.49
C ALA A 499 -12.68 -13.50 6.34
N ILE A 500 -11.62 -13.95 5.69
CA ILE A 500 -11.66 -14.86 4.56
C ILE A 500 -11.78 -16.32 5.04
N GLY A 501 -12.47 -17.16 4.26
CA GLY A 501 -12.64 -18.60 4.51
C GLY A 501 -13.91 -18.96 5.28
N ARG A 502 -14.87 -18.04 5.37
CA ARG A 502 -16.18 -18.29 6.00
C ARG A 502 -17.25 -17.35 5.45
N PRO A 503 -18.51 -17.78 5.34
CA PRO A 503 -19.62 -16.91 4.98
C PRO A 503 -20.00 -15.98 6.15
N GLY A 504 -20.49 -14.77 5.81
CA GLY A 504 -21.03 -13.81 6.77
C GLY A 504 -22.55 -13.94 6.93
N SER A 505 -23.05 -13.60 8.13
CA SER A 505 -24.49 -13.41 8.39
C SER A 505 -24.93 -11.98 8.06
N SER A 506 -26.18 -11.80 7.68
CA SER A 506 -26.76 -10.47 7.43
C SER A 506 -27.07 -9.70 8.71
N PHE A 507 -27.20 -10.36 9.86
CA PHE A 507 -27.60 -9.80 11.15
C PHE A 507 -28.91 -8.99 11.11
N ALA A 508 -29.80 -9.34 10.18
CA ALA A 508 -31.03 -8.56 9.94
C ALA A 508 -31.92 -8.45 11.18
N ILE A 509 -32.07 -9.55 11.93
CA ILE A 509 -32.88 -9.59 13.16
C ILE A 509 -32.26 -8.72 14.26
N GLU A 510 -30.94 -8.81 14.43
CA GLU A 510 -30.22 -8.02 15.42
C GLU A 510 -30.27 -6.51 15.10
N ILE A 511 -30.15 -6.19 13.81
CA ILE A 511 -30.26 -4.81 13.34
C ILE A 511 -31.69 -4.29 13.54
N ALA A 512 -32.71 -5.07 13.21
CA ALA A 512 -34.12 -4.74 13.44
C ALA A 512 -34.40 -4.44 14.92
N ARG A 513 -33.85 -5.25 15.83
CA ARG A 513 -33.95 -5.03 17.28
C ARG A 513 -33.26 -3.74 17.70
N LYS A 514 -32.06 -3.46 17.17
CA LYS A 514 -31.33 -2.21 17.46
C LYS A 514 -32.04 -0.97 16.95
N THR A 515 -32.74 -1.09 15.83
CA THR A 515 -33.52 0.02 15.24
C THR A 515 -34.79 0.31 16.03
N GLY A 516 -35.16 -0.57 17.00
CA GLY A 516 -36.30 -0.38 17.87
C GLY A 516 -37.61 -0.99 17.36
N LEU A 517 -37.56 -1.96 16.43
CA LEU A 517 -38.74 -2.71 16.05
C LEU A 517 -39.30 -3.43 17.27
N PRO A 518 -40.65 -3.47 17.46
CA PRO A 518 -41.27 -4.21 18.55
C PRO A 518 -40.85 -5.69 18.55
N GLU A 519 -40.54 -6.27 19.71
CA GLU A 519 -40.08 -7.66 19.85
C GLU A 519 -41.12 -8.67 19.33
N GLU A 520 -42.38 -8.28 19.38
CA GLU A 520 -43.49 -9.11 18.83
C GLU A 520 -43.40 -9.26 17.32
N VAL A 521 -43.05 -8.18 16.59
CA VAL A 521 -42.84 -8.19 15.14
C VAL A 521 -41.59 -9.01 14.79
N ILE A 522 -40.53 -8.86 15.58
CA ILE A 522 -39.29 -9.61 15.41
C ILE A 522 -39.53 -11.12 15.62
N ARG A 523 -40.33 -11.49 16.64
CA ARG A 523 -40.71 -12.88 16.91
C ARG A 523 -41.55 -13.47 15.78
N GLN A 524 -42.60 -12.75 15.32
CA GLN A 524 -43.39 -13.16 14.15
C GLN A 524 -42.54 -13.34 12.90
N ALA A 525 -41.62 -12.41 12.61
CA ALA A 525 -40.71 -12.54 11.49
C ALA A 525 -39.79 -13.77 11.63
N SER A 526 -39.33 -14.07 12.83
CA SER A 526 -38.51 -15.24 13.12
C SER A 526 -39.30 -16.54 12.93
N ASP A 527 -40.57 -16.56 13.32
CA ASP A 527 -41.48 -17.72 13.16
C ASP A 527 -41.78 -17.97 11.66
N ILE A 528 -41.96 -16.90 10.86
CA ILE A 528 -42.19 -16.98 9.41
C ILE A 528 -40.96 -17.55 8.70
N VAL A 529 -39.73 -17.10 9.06
CA VAL A 529 -38.49 -17.58 8.47
C VAL A 529 -38.17 -19.03 8.83
N GLY A 530 -38.64 -19.48 9.97
CA GLY A 530 -38.47 -20.85 10.49
C GLY A 530 -37.27 -21.00 11.40
N SER A 531 -37.44 -21.86 12.45
CA SER A 531 -36.41 -22.12 13.46
C SER A 531 -35.12 -22.71 12.87
N ASP A 532 -35.22 -23.54 11.85
CA ASP A 532 -34.08 -24.25 11.24
C ASP A 532 -33.13 -23.29 10.49
N TYR A 533 -33.69 -22.27 9.87
CA TYR A 533 -32.89 -21.23 9.20
C TYR A 533 -32.10 -20.40 10.22
N ILE A 534 -32.74 -20.03 11.32
CA ILE A 534 -32.11 -19.23 12.39
C ILE A 534 -31.09 -20.08 13.15
N GLN A 535 -31.36 -21.38 13.37
CA GLN A 535 -30.40 -22.28 13.99
C GLN A 535 -29.22 -22.58 13.09
N SER A 536 -29.40 -22.77 11.79
CA SER A 536 -28.31 -22.93 10.83
C SER A 536 -27.39 -21.71 10.82
N ASP A 537 -27.94 -20.49 10.84
CA ASP A 537 -27.17 -19.26 10.91
C ASP A 537 -26.44 -19.12 12.27
N LYS A 538 -27.06 -19.59 13.40
CA LYS A 538 -26.40 -19.66 14.71
C LYS A 538 -25.27 -20.71 14.75
N TYR A 539 -25.48 -21.88 14.19
CA TYR A 539 -24.46 -22.95 14.13
C TYR A 539 -23.24 -22.54 13.35
N LEU A 540 -23.44 -21.91 12.19
CA LEU A 540 -22.35 -21.32 11.41
C LEU A 540 -21.58 -20.26 12.20
N GLN A 541 -22.27 -19.52 13.06
CA GLN A 541 -21.67 -18.47 13.87
C GLN A 541 -20.86 -19.02 15.05
N ASP A 542 -21.25 -20.14 15.65
CA ASP A 542 -20.50 -20.75 16.76
C ASP A 542 -19.21 -21.41 16.25
N ILE A 543 -19.26 -22.08 15.10
CA ILE A 543 -18.07 -22.58 14.39
C ILE A 543 -17.11 -21.42 14.05
N VAL A 544 -17.65 -20.27 13.69
CA VAL A 544 -16.89 -19.04 13.39
C VAL A 544 -16.17 -18.52 14.63
N ARG A 545 -16.81 -18.56 15.81
CA ARG A 545 -16.21 -18.13 17.08
C ARG A 545 -15.02 -19.00 17.48
N ASP A 546 -15.17 -20.31 17.38
CA ASP A 546 -14.13 -21.28 17.75
C ASP A 546 -12.92 -21.19 16.81
N LYS A 547 -13.17 -21.02 15.51
CA LYS A 547 -12.09 -20.81 14.54
C LYS A 547 -11.33 -19.50 14.80
N ARG A 548 -11.99 -18.38 15.19
CA ARG A 548 -11.33 -17.12 15.59
C ARG A 548 -10.40 -17.30 16.79
N TYR A 549 -10.85 -18.01 17.80
CA TYR A 549 -10.01 -18.28 18.97
C TYR A 549 -8.72 -19.00 18.57
N TRP A 550 -8.85 -20.01 17.71
CA TRP A 550 -7.70 -20.78 17.24
C TRP A 550 -6.82 -19.99 16.25
N GLU A 551 -7.40 -19.16 15.40
CA GLU A 551 -6.64 -18.28 14.49
C GLU A 551 -5.89 -17.17 15.25
N ALA A 552 -6.52 -16.53 16.23
CA ALA A 552 -5.86 -15.54 17.07
C ALA A 552 -4.71 -16.17 17.87
N LYS A 553 -4.93 -17.39 18.39
CA LYS A 553 -3.90 -18.15 19.10
C LYS A 553 -2.75 -18.58 18.17
N ARG A 554 -3.08 -18.97 16.93
CA ARG A 554 -2.11 -19.30 15.89
C ARG A 554 -1.29 -18.08 15.47
N GLN A 555 -1.91 -16.91 15.30
CA GLN A 555 -1.22 -15.65 15.01
C GLN A 555 -0.30 -15.25 16.17
N THR A 556 -0.75 -15.38 17.41
CA THR A 556 0.08 -15.08 18.60
C THR A 556 1.30 -16.01 18.68
N VAL A 557 1.12 -17.30 18.37
CA VAL A 557 2.22 -18.26 18.31
C VAL A 557 3.17 -17.91 17.18
N HIS A 558 2.66 -17.59 16.01
CA HIS A 558 3.50 -17.21 14.86
C HIS A 558 4.24 -15.88 15.05
N GLN A 559 3.63 -14.92 15.73
CA GLN A 559 4.33 -13.68 16.14
C GLN A 559 5.46 -13.97 17.14
N ARG A 560 5.23 -14.84 18.11
CA ARG A 560 6.25 -15.25 19.07
C ARG A 560 7.38 -16.06 18.42
N GLU A 561 7.07 -16.92 17.46
CA GLU A 561 8.08 -17.64 16.67
C GLU A 561 8.97 -16.66 15.90
N LYS A 562 8.37 -15.66 15.22
CA LYS A 562 9.13 -14.61 14.50
C LYS A 562 9.96 -13.73 15.43
N GLU A 563 9.46 -13.43 16.61
CA GLU A 563 10.20 -12.65 17.61
C GLU A 563 11.38 -13.43 18.16
N LEU A 564 11.20 -14.72 18.40
CA LEU A 564 12.29 -15.65 18.76
C LEU A 564 13.31 -15.81 17.63
N GLU A 565 12.91 -15.92 16.38
CA GLU A 565 13.80 -15.97 15.23
C GLU A 565 14.64 -14.68 15.12
N ARG A 566 14.03 -13.50 15.29
CA ARG A 566 14.76 -12.22 15.31
C ARG A 566 15.76 -12.13 16.49
N GLN A 567 15.39 -12.64 17.66
CA GLN A 567 16.30 -12.68 18.80
C GLN A 567 17.47 -13.60 18.54
N ILE A 568 17.24 -14.76 17.93
CA ILE A 568 18.31 -15.71 17.55
C ILE A 568 19.25 -15.08 16.54
N GLU A 569 18.73 -14.42 15.51
CA GLU A 569 19.51 -13.73 14.48
C GLU A 569 20.37 -12.59 15.07
N LYS A 570 19.79 -11.83 16.00
CA LYS A 570 20.53 -10.81 16.75
C LYS A 570 21.64 -11.40 17.61
N TYR A 571 21.36 -12.49 18.35
CA TYR A 571 22.39 -13.16 19.15
C TYR A 571 23.48 -13.78 18.26
N GLU A 572 23.17 -14.31 17.09
CA GLU A 572 24.15 -14.81 16.13
C GLU A 572 25.05 -13.67 15.59
N SER A 573 24.47 -12.51 15.30
CA SER A 573 25.24 -11.32 14.92
C SER A 573 26.15 -10.82 16.03
N ASP A 574 25.62 -10.73 17.25
CA ASP A 574 26.40 -10.30 18.43
C ASP A 574 27.57 -11.26 18.74
N ILE A 575 27.36 -12.56 18.57
CA ILE A 575 28.42 -13.58 18.74
C ILE A 575 29.48 -13.43 17.64
N ALA A 576 29.09 -13.19 16.40
CA ALA A 576 30.04 -13.01 15.30
C ALA A 576 30.89 -11.74 15.49
N GLU A 577 30.30 -10.66 16.01
CA GLU A 577 31.02 -9.43 16.34
C GLU A 577 31.97 -9.61 17.51
N LEU A 578 31.56 -10.34 18.55
CA LEU A 578 32.42 -10.67 19.70
C LEU A 578 33.60 -11.55 19.28
N ASP A 579 33.38 -12.53 18.39
CA ASP A 579 34.46 -13.36 17.85
C ASP A 579 35.46 -12.55 17.02
N LYS A 580 34.99 -11.58 16.25
CA LYS A 580 35.86 -10.67 15.50
C LYS A 580 36.70 -9.79 16.46
N LYS A 581 36.06 -9.17 17.44
CA LYS A 581 36.76 -8.36 18.46
C LYS A 581 37.78 -9.19 19.27
N ARG A 582 37.41 -10.42 19.59
CA ARG A 582 38.34 -11.35 20.27
C ARG A 582 39.60 -11.64 19.42
N LYS A 583 39.43 -11.94 18.14
CA LYS A 583 40.56 -12.18 17.21
C LYS A 583 41.43 -10.93 17.08
N GLU A 584 40.82 -9.73 17.00
CA GLU A 584 41.59 -8.47 16.96
C GLU A 584 42.36 -8.21 18.25
N ILE A 585 41.77 -8.46 19.42
CA ILE A 585 42.44 -8.30 20.71
C ILE A 585 43.61 -9.30 20.85
N LEU A 586 43.39 -10.57 20.47
CA LEU A 586 44.45 -11.60 20.50
C LEU A 586 45.60 -11.27 19.53
N ALA A 587 45.27 -10.77 18.34
CA ALA A 587 46.30 -10.34 17.39
C ALA A 587 47.11 -9.15 17.90
N LYS A 588 46.45 -8.15 18.52
CA LYS A 588 47.14 -7.02 19.15
C LYS A 588 48.00 -7.45 20.33
N ALA A 589 47.45 -8.31 21.19
CA ALA A 589 48.23 -8.84 22.35
C ALA A 589 49.46 -9.64 21.89
N LYS A 590 49.32 -10.47 20.82
CA LYS A 590 50.45 -11.21 20.26
C LYS A 590 51.51 -10.28 19.65
N ALA A 591 51.07 -9.26 18.90
CA ALA A 591 52.00 -8.26 18.35
C ALA A 591 52.74 -7.47 19.43
N GLN A 592 52.07 -7.08 20.51
CA GLN A 592 52.67 -6.40 21.66
C GLN A 592 53.64 -7.31 22.39
N ALA A 593 53.32 -8.60 22.56
CA ALA A 593 54.21 -9.59 23.16
C ALA A 593 55.48 -9.83 22.31
N GLU A 594 55.32 -9.90 20.99
CA GLU A 594 56.46 -10.04 20.06
C GLU A 594 57.35 -8.77 20.06
N GLU A 595 56.77 -7.57 20.16
CA GLU A 595 57.51 -6.32 20.24
C GLU A 595 58.27 -6.19 21.56
N LEU A 596 57.65 -6.54 22.70
CA LEU A 596 58.29 -6.61 24.02
C LEU A 596 59.44 -7.62 24.03
N LEU A 597 59.23 -8.80 23.41
CA LEU A 597 60.29 -9.81 23.29
C LEU A 597 61.45 -9.33 22.39
N LYS A 598 61.19 -8.61 21.32
CA LYS A 598 62.22 -7.97 20.47
C LYS A 598 63.00 -6.90 21.23
N GLU A 599 62.29 -6.07 21.96
CA GLU A 599 62.94 -5.00 22.79
C GLU A 599 63.77 -5.61 23.94
N SER A 600 63.23 -6.62 24.61
CA SER A 600 63.95 -7.35 25.64
C SER A 600 65.21 -8.03 25.08
N ASN A 601 65.11 -8.72 23.95
CA ASN A 601 66.25 -9.31 23.26
C ASN A 601 67.31 -8.27 22.87
N ARG A 602 66.89 -7.11 22.39
CA ARG A 602 67.78 -5.98 22.02
C ARG A 602 68.50 -5.44 23.25
N ARG A 603 67.81 -5.29 24.39
CA ARG A 603 68.38 -4.86 25.66
C ARG A 603 69.39 -5.91 26.18
N ILE A 604 69.11 -7.18 26.10
CA ILE A 604 69.97 -8.28 26.48
C ILE A 604 71.18 -8.37 25.53
N GLU A 605 71.01 -8.24 24.21
CA GLU A 605 72.16 -8.19 23.29
C GLU A 605 73.08 -6.99 23.57
N ASN A 606 72.48 -5.83 23.86
CA ASN A 606 73.29 -4.68 24.27
C ASN A 606 74.01 -4.91 25.61
N ALA A 607 73.36 -5.49 26.61
CA ALA A 607 73.96 -5.82 27.86
C ALA A 607 75.10 -6.90 27.74
N ILE A 608 74.89 -7.92 26.87
CA ILE A 608 75.91 -8.91 26.52
C ILE A 608 77.10 -8.25 25.78
N ARG A 609 76.83 -7.25 24.96
CA ARG A 609 77.85 -6.44 24.28
C ARG A 609 78.67 -5.62 25.26
N GLU A 610 77.99 -4.95 26.21
CA GLU A 610 78.69 -4.22 27.33
C GLU A 610 79.47 -5.15 28.23
N ILE A 611 78.94 -6.35 28.55
CA ILE A 611 79.69 -7.38 29.37
C ILE A 611 80.85 -7.95 28.57
N ARG A 612 80.79 -8.10 27.25
CA ARG A 612 81.93 -8.49 26.40
C ARG A 612 83.05 -7.46 26.33
N GLU A 613 82.67 -6.19 26.41
CA GLU A 613 83.64 -5.08 26.42
C GLU A 613 84.34 -4.93 27.79
N GLN A 614 83.77 -5.47 28.89
CA GLN A 614 84.29 -5.38 30.25
C GLN A 614 84.86 -6.71 30.81
N GLN A 615 85.33 -7.68 30.03
CA GLN A 615 86.06 -8.89 30.53
C GLN A 615 85.53 -9.49 31.87
N ALA A 616 84.32 -10.11 31.87
CA ALA A 616 83.83 -10.86 33.03
C ALA A 616 83.19 -12.22 32.58
N GLU A 617 83.49 -13.19 33.25
CA GLU A 617 83.32 -14.68 33.28
C GLU A 617 82.14 -15.31 32.48
N LYS A 618 82.46 -16.40 31.84
CA LYS A 618 81.61 -17.26 30.95
C LYS A 618 80.44 -17.96 31.66
N GLU A 619 80.38 -18.05 32.96
CA GLU A 619 79.36 -18.82 33.67
C GLU A 619 78.07 -18.07 33.90
N GLU A 620 78.13 -16.75 34.16
CA GLU A 620 76.88 -15.93 34.34
C GLU A 620 76.11 -15.73 33.05
N THR A 621 76.77 -15.61 31.93
CA THR A 621 76.13 -15.47 30.58
C THR A 621 75.43 -16.75 30.20
N ARG A 622 75.83 -17.92 30.72
CA ARG A 622 75.10 -19.18 30.40
C ARG A 622 73.84 -19.34 31.23
N LYS A 623 73.83 -18.96 32.50
CA LYS A 623 72.62 -18.97 33.33
C LYS A 623 71.56 -18.01 32.84
N ILE A 624 71.92 -16.81 32.42
CA ILE A 624 71.00 -15.83 31.89
C ILE A 624 70.37 -16.32 30.56
N ARG A 625 71.09 -17.09 29.72
CA ARG A 625 70.53 -17.70 28.49
C ARG A 625 69.61 -18.87 28.80
N GLU A 626 69.89 -19.65 29.84
CA GLU A 626 69.04 -20.78 30.25
C GLU A 626 67.71 -20.25 30.85
N ASP A 627 67.80 -19.24 31.76
CA ASP A 627 66.62 -18.54 32.34
C ASP A 627 65.76 -17.85 31.27
N LEU A 628 66.37 -17.28 30.22
CA LEU A 628 65.63 -16.65 29.10
C LEU A 628 64.93 -17.68 28.20
N ASN A 629 65.55 -18.85 27.98
CA ASN A 629 64.91 -19.92 27.20
C ASN A 629 63.80 -20.57 28.04
N GLU A 630 63.90 -20.70 29.35
CA GLU A 630 62.81 -21.13 30.23
C GLU A 630 61.67 -20.14 30.24
N PHE A 631 61.92 -18.81 30.27
CA PHE A 631 60.93 -17.77 30.22
C PHE A 631 60.22 -17.75 28.81
N LYS A 632 61.01 -17.97 27.75
CA LYS A 632 60.39 -18.11 26.39
C LYS A 632 59.47 -19.35 26.29
N ALA A 633 59.85 -20.46 26.94
CA ALA A 633 59.04 -21.66 27.00
C ALA A 633 57.77 -21.45 27.84
N GLN A 634 57.87 -20.71 28.97
CA GLN A 634 56.72 -20.38 29.81
C GLN A 634 55.75 -19.41 29.13
N VAL A 635 56.22 -18.44 28.34
CA VAL A 635 55.37 -17.52 27.57
C VAL A 635 54.72 -18.23 26.36
N ALA A 636 55.43 -19.23 25.78
CA ALA A 636 54.84 -20.06 24.70
C ALA A 636 53.80 -21.05 25.24
N ASP A 637 53.90 -21.43 26.54
CA ASP A 637 52.98 -22.40 27.17
C ASP A 637 51.83 -21.71 27.94
N MET A 638 51.79 -20.35 27.97
CA MET A 638 50.64 -19.56 28.39
C MET A 638 49.53 -19.61 27.29
N ASP A 639 49.28 -20.81 26.86
CA ASP A 639 48.20 -21.13 25.95
C ASP A 639 46.90 -21.15 26.77
N THR A 640 46.00 -20.38 26.36
CA THR A 640 44.64 -20.17 26.92
C THR A 640 43.77 -21.42 26.81
N LYS A 641 44.34 -22.63 26.97
CA LYS A 641 43.66 -23.94 26.75
C LYS A 641 42.40 -24.11 27.60
N ASP A 642 42.39 -23.63 28.83
CA ASP A 642 41.24 -23.77 29.74
C ASP A 642 40.05 -22.86 29.40
N MET A 643 40.31 -21.69 28.81
CA MET A 643 39.26 -20.80 28.35
C MET A 643 38.72 -21.22 26.98
N ASP A 644 39.61 -21.68 26.09
CA ASP A 644 39.20 -22.14 24.75
C ASP A 644 38.40 -23.44 24.84
N GLU A 645 38.72 -24.37 25.75
CA GLU A 645 37.89 -25.57 25.98
C GLU A 645 36.49 -25.23 26.52
N LYS A 646 36.33 -24.28 27.42
CA LYS A 646 35.02 -23.85 27.93
C LYS A 646 34.17 -23.17 26.85
N ILE A 647 34.80 -22.40 25.98
CA ILE A 647 34.14 -21.74 24.85
C ILE A 647 33.82 -22.75 23.77
N ALA A 648 34.76 -23.68 23.44
CA ALA A 648 34.54 -24.78 22.49
C ALA A 648 33.37 -25.67 22.91
N ARG A 649 33.30 -26.04 24.22
CA ARG A 649 32.15 -26.80 24.77
C ARG A 649 30.81 -26.05 24.66
N LYS A 650 30.79 -24.75 24.86
CA LYS A 650 29.57 -23.91 24.64
C LYS A 650 29.20 -23.80 23.15
N MET A 651 30.17 -23.60 22.28
CA MET A 651 29.97 -23.57 20.82
C MET A 651 29.42 -24.91 20.30
N GLU A 652 29.97 -26.01 20.81
CA GLU A 652 29.50 -27.36 20.44
C GLU A 652 28.09 -27.64 20.95
N GLN A 653 27.71 -27.16 22.14
CA GLN A 653 26.33 -27.23 22.61
C GLN A 653 25.36 -26.40 21.75
N ILE A 654 25.76 -25.23 21.28
CA ILE A 654 24.97 -24.39 20.37
C ILE A 654 24.84 -25.08 18.99
N LYS A 655 25.95 -25.66 18.49
CA LYS A 655 25.97 -26.41 17.22
C LYS A 655 25.03 -27.64 17.27
N GLN A 656 25.10 -28.40 18.38
CA GLN A 656 24.22 -29.55 18.62
C GLN A 656 22.73 -29.13 18.76
N ARG A 657 22.45 -27.95 19.34
CA ARG A 657 21.07 -27.40 19.36
C ARG A 657 20.61 -27.00 17.96
N LYS A 658 21.49 -26.39 17.14
CA LYS A 658 21.19 -26.04 15.73
C LYS A 658 20.90 -27.30 14.92
N GLU A 659 21.70 -28.34 15.03
CA GLU A 659 21.51 -29.62 14.34
C GLU A 659 20.24 -30.36 14.80
N ARG A 660 19.86 -30.27 16.09
CA ARG A 660 18.58 -30.80 16.58
C ARG A 660 17.40 -30.02 16.03
N HIS A 661 17.52 -28.71 15.92
CA HIS A 661 16.46 -27.85 15.37
C HIS A 661 16.30 -28.09 13.87
N GLN A 662 17.39 -28.22 13.13
CA GLN A 662 17.36 -28.56 11.70
C GLN A 662 16.74 -29.95 11.48
N LYS A 663 17.21 -30.97 12.23
CA LYS A 663 16.59 -32.31 12.18
C LYS A 663 15.10 -32.33 12.54
N TYR A 664 14.66 -31.46 13.47
CA TYR A 664 13.25 -31.32 13.80
C TYR A 664 12.45 -30.69 12.65
N LYS A 665 13.05 -29.68 11.99
CA LYS A 665 12.45 -29.00 10.82
C LYS A 665 12.32 -29.99 9.65
N ASP A 666 13.37 -30.71 9.35
CA ASP A 666 13.42 -31.74 8.30
C ASP A 666 12.42 -32.90 8.57
N GLN A 667 12.30 -33.33 9.83
CA GLN A 667 11.31 -34.35 10.25
C GLN A 667 9.87 -33.84 10.16
N LYS A 668 9.64 -32.54 10.40
CA LYS A 668 8.32 -31.91 10.29
C LYS A 668 7.91 -31.80 8.81
N GLU A 669 8.83 -31.43 7.93
CA GLU A 669 8.60 -31.38 6.49
C GLU A 669 8.39 -32.79 5.90
N GLU A 670 9.18 -33.77 6.34
CA GLU A 670 9.01 -35.17 5.91
C GLU A 670 7.66 -35.77 6.38
N LYS A 671 7.23 -35.45 7.60
CA LYS A 671 5.91 -35.84 8.11
C LYS A 671 4.76 -35.16 7.37
N ALA A 672 4.91 -33.88 7.03
CA ALA A 672 3.94 -33.14 6.22
C ALA A 672 3.85 -33.74 4.79
N ARG A 673 4.98 -34.09 4.20
CA ARG A 673 5.05 -34.74 2.88
C ARG A 673 4.43 -36.13 2.88
N LYS A 674 4.72 -36.95 3.90
CA LYS A 674 4.11 -38.28 4.09
C LYS A 674 2.60 -38.21 4.36
N ALA A 675 2.16 -37.18 5.10
CA ALA A 675 0.74 -36.94 5.31
C ALA A 675 0.02 -36.51 4.02
N ALA A 676 0.64 -35.65 3.21
CA ALA A 676 0.11 -35.26 1.90
C ALA A 676 0.09 -36.43 0.89
N GLU A 677 1.09 -37.30 0.90
CA GLU A 677 1.11 -38.54 0.09
C GLU A 677 0.07 -39.57 0.55
N SER A 678 -0.16 -39.71 1.86
CA SER A 678 -1.19 -40.61 2.39
C SER A 678 -2.60 -40.11 2.09
N LEU A 679 -2.82 -38.78 2.08
CA LEU A 679 -4.07 -38.17 1.65
C LEU A 679 -4.31 -38.35 0.15
N LYS A 680 -3.28 -38.22 -0.70
CA LYS A 680 -3.36 -38.52 -2.13
C LYS A 680 -3.63 -39.99 -2.41
N GLN A 681 -3.01 -40.90 -1.63
CA GLN A 681 -3.28 -42.34 -1.76
C GLN A 681 -4.65 -42.75 -1.21
N ALA A 682 -5.17 -42.05 -0.22
CA ALA A 682 -6.53 -42.25 0.28
C ALA A 682 -7.57 -41.80 -0.75
N ALA A 683 -7.38 -40.64 -1.37
CA ALA A 683 -8.24 -40.13 -2.46
C ALA A 683 -8.22 -41.04 -3.69
N LEU A 684 -7.07 -41.65 -4.03
CA LEU A 684 -6.94 -42.63 -5.13
C LEU A 684 -7.54 -44.02 -4.79
N ARG A 685 -7.78 -44.30 -3.52
CA ARG A 685 -8.44 -45.54 -3.07
C ARG A 685 -9.98 -45.39 -2.97
N GLU A 686 -10.52 -44.22 -2.79
CA GLU A 686 -11.95 -43.94 -2.84
C GLU A 686 -12.51 -44.00 -4.27
N ASP A 687 -11.77 -43.64 -5.31
CA ASP A 687 -12.20 -43.75 -6.70
C ASP A 687 -12.28 -45.16 -7.28
N LYS A 688 -11.85 -46.20 -6.53
CA LYS A 688 -11.88 -47.62 -6.98
C LYS A 688 -12.98 -48.47 -6.27
N LYS A 689 -13.83 -47.89 -5.42
CA LYS A 689 -14.88 -48.62 -4.68
C LYS A 689 -16.33 -48.23 -4.99
N SER A 690 -16.60 -47.68 -6.14
CA SER A 690 -17.99 -47.45 -6.59
C SER A 690 -18.29 -48.35 -7.77
N GLY A 691 -19.09 -49.39 -7.58
CA GLY A 691 -19.61 -50.08 -8.67
C GLY A 691 -20.21 -51.47 -8.43
N LYS A 692 -21.41 -51.53 -7.91
CA LYS A 692 -22.36 -52.54 -8.34
C LYS A 692 -23.23 -51.91 -9.43
N ALA A 693 -23.18 -52.46 -10.63
CA ALA A 693 -23.78 -51.88 -11.83
C ALA A 693 -25.33 -51.97 -11.86
N GLN A 694 -25.98 -52.76 -10.95
CA GLN A 694 -27.41 -52.86 -10.79
C GLN A 694 -27.80 -52.99 -9.32
N LEU A 695 -28.72 -52.14 -8.88
CA LEU A 695 -29.31 -52.17 -7.54
C LEU A 695 -30.48 -53.16 -7.51
N GLU A 696 -30.52 -54.01 -6.47
CA GLU A 696 -31.57 -55.04 -6.28
C GLU A 696 -32.42 -54.74 -5.03
N VAL A 697 -33.62 -55.34 -5.00
CA VAL A 697 -34.51 -55.22 -3.81
C VAL A 697 -33.82 -55.86 -2.61
N GLY A 698 -33.77 -55.15 -1.50
CA GLY A 698 -33.08 -55.58 -0.28
C GLY A 698 -31.69 -54.95 -0.08
N ASP A 699 -31.10 -54.34 -1.12
CA ASP A 699 -29.80 -53.68 -1.02
C ASP A 699 -29.86 -52.48 -0.08
N THR A 700 -28.77 -52.31 0.69
CA THR A 700 -28.63 -51.14 1.55
C THR A 700 -27.98 -50.04 0.73
N VAL A 701 -28.68 -48.90 0.60
CA VAL A 701 -28.26 -47.77 -0.20
C VAL A 701 -28.26 -46.47 0.63
N ARG A 702 -27.46 -45.52 0.23
CA ARG A 702 -27.52 -44.17 0.75
C ARG A 702 -27.78 -43.18 -0.39
N ILE A 703 -28.35 -42.05 -0.06
CA ILE A 703 -28.50 -40.93 -1.00
C ILE A 703 -27.13 -40.26 -1.21
N LYS A 704 -26.71 -40.03 -2.46
CA LYS A 704 -25.49 -39.31 -2.76
C LYS A 704 -25.45 -37.97 -2.02
N GLY A 705 -24.44 -37.78 -1.18
CA GLY A 705 -24.26 -36.56 -0.38
C GLY A 705 -24.90 -36.58 1.02
N LEU A 706 -25.63 -37.65 1.40
CA LEU A 706 -26.22 -37.82 2.75
C LEU A 706 -25.64 -39.06 3.44
N LYS A 707 -25.48 -39.02 4.77
CA LYS A 707 -24.95 -40.14 5.56
C LYS A 707 -26.00 -41.19 5.92
N THR A 708 -27.29 -40.95 5.67
CA THR A 708 -28.40 -41.80 6.05
C THR A 708 -28.52 -42.97 5.08
N THR A 709 -28.50 -44.20 5.58
CA THR A 709 -28.69 -45.44 4.83
C THR A 709 -30.10 -45.92 4.91
N GLY A 710 -30.64 -46.46 3.82
CA GLY A 710 -31.96 -47.08 3.74
C GLY A 710 -31.93 -48.39 2.96
N LYS A 711 -32.96 -49.19 3.04
CA LYS A 711 -33.11 -50.45 2.29
C LYS A 711 -34.04 -50.25 1.11
N ILE A 712 -33.69 -50.83 -0.04
CA ILE A 712 -34.56 -50.81 -1.22
C ILE A 712 -35.70 -51.78 -1.03
N GLU A 713 -36.93 -51.29 -1.09
CA GLU A 713 -38.17 -52.06 -1.00
C GLU A 713 -38.64 -52.52 -2.41
N SER A 714 -38.49 -51.64 -3.40
CA SER A 714 -38.78 -51.97 -4.82
C SER A 714 -37.89 -51.13 -5.74
N VAL A 715 -37.47 -51.73 -6.84
CA VAL A 715 -36.66 -51.05 -7.85
C VAL A 715 -37.30 -51.25 -9.25
N ASP A 716 -37.44 -50.17 -9.98
CA ASP A 716 -37.83 -50.13 -11.40
C ASP A 716 -36.66 -49.49 -12.19
N THR A 717 -36.68 -49.63 -13.49
CA THR A 717 -35.55 -49.27 -14.38
C THR A 717 -34.97 -47.86 -14.16
N LYS A 718 -35.75 -46.91 -13.62
CA LYS A 718 -35.31 -45.53 -13.36
C LYS A 718 -35.63 -45.00 -11.96
N MET A 719 -36.45 -45.74 -11.15
CA MET A 719 -36.91 -45.29 -9.85
C MET A 719 -36.79 -46.44 -8.84
N ALA A 720 -36.38 -46.11 -7.62
CA ALA A 720 -36.35 -47.05 -6.50
C ALA A 720 -37.13 -46.48 -5.32
N THR A 721 -37.89 -47.34 -4.62
CA THR A 721 -38.51 -47.00 -3.33
C THR A 721 -37.56 -47.46 -2.25
N VAL A 722 -37.09 -46.54 -1.41
CA VAL A 722 -36.15 -46.83 -0.33
C VAL A 722 -36.80 -46.48 1.01
N ILE A 723 -36.61 -47.32 1.99
CA ILE A 723 -37.06 -47.12 3.36
C ILE A 723 -35.86 -46.59 4.18
N PHE A 724 -35.99 -45.38 4.68
CA PHE A 724 -35.02 -44.73 5.56
C PHE A 724 -35.69 -44.64 6.97
N GLY A 725 -35.33 -45.55 7.88
CA GLY A 725 -36.04 -45.65 9.16
C GLY A 725 -37.52 -45.98 8.94
N ASP A 726 -38.43 -45.09 9.35
CA ASP A 726 -39.89 -45.25 9.20
C ASP A 726 -40.48 -44.57 7.98
N MET A 727 -39.64 -43.91 7.16
CA MET A 727 -40.07 -43.14 5.97
C MET A 727 -39.83 -43.91 4.69
N ARG A 728 -40.87 -44.06 3.86
CA ARG A 728 -40.82 -44.60 2.49
C ARG A 728 -40.65 -43.46 1.51
N THR A 729 -39.57 -43.47 0.74
CA THR A 729 -39.28 -42.41 -0.24
C THR A 729 -39.02 -43.03 -1.61
N LYS A 730 -39.72 -42.53 -2.64
CA LYS A 730 -39.49 -42.92 -4.05
C LYS A 730 -38.55 -41.94 -4.70
N MET A 731 -37.40 -42.42 -5.20
CA MET A 731 -36.38 -41.58 -5.81
C MET A 731 -35.68 -42.26 -6.97
N ARG A 732 -34.93 -41.49 -7.75
CA ARG A 732 -34.21 -41.97 -8.92
C ARG A 732 -33.01 -42.82 -8.52
N THR A 733 -32.75 -43.91 -9.26
CA THR A 733 -31.66 -44.86 -8.99
C THR A 733 -30.27 -44.21 -9.12
N ASP A 734 -30.12 -43.18 -9.98
CA ASP A 734 -28.87 -42.42 -10.19
C ASP A 734 -28.43 -41.57 -8.97
N ARG A 735 -29.33 -41.32 -8.01
CA ARG A 735 -29.07 -40.62 -6.74
C ARG A 735 -28.75 -41.53 -5.57
N LEU A 736 -28.72 -42.83 -5.79
CA LEU A 736 -28.43 -43.82 -4.77
C LEU A 736 -27.04 -44.42 -4.94
N GLU A 737 -26.36 -44.72 -3.86
CA GLU A 737 -25.08 -45.41 -3.79
C GLU A 737 -25.23 -46.69 -2.97
N TYR A 738 -24.74 -47.80 -3.47
CA TYR A 738 -24.71 -49.07 -2.75
C TYR A 738 -23.75 -49.01 -1.57
N VAL A 739 -24.17 -49.50 -0.42
CA VAL A 739 -23.36 -49.58 0.79
C VAL A 739 -23.29 -51.05 1.23
N GLU A 740 -22.12 -51.65 1.16
CA GLU A 740 -21.86 -53.01 1.57
C GLU A 740 -22.05 -53.15 3.09
N GLN A 741 -22.96 -54.06 3.54
CA GLN A 741 -23.17 -54.34 4.97
C GLN A 741 -21.92 -55.02 5.55
N GLN A 742 -21.19 -54.34 6.42
CA GLN A 742 -20.34 -55.01 7.37
C GLN A 742 -21.21 -55.50 8.51
N GLU A 743 -21.20 -56.84 8.74
CA GLU A 743 -21.85 -57.47 9.88
C GLU A 743 -21.43 -56.81 11.20
N LYS A 744 -22.39 -56.45 12.01
CA LYS A 744 -22.18 -55.95 13.38
C LYS A 744 -21.61 -57.06 14.24
N PRO A 745 -20.46 -56.89 14.91
CA PRO A 745 -20.14 -57.63 16.10
C PRO A 745 -20.97 -57.08 17.25
N ALA A 746 -21.60 -57.98 17.98
CA ALA A 746 -22.24 -57.72 19.26
C ALA A 746 -21.20 -57.20 20.28
N ASP A 747 -21.71 -56.44 21.26
CA ASP A 747 -21.05 -55.89 22.45
C ASP A 747 -20.34 -54.52 22.31
N LEU A 748 -21.16 -53.55 22.65
CA LEU A 748 -20.77 -52.14 22.85
C LEU A 748 -20.21 -51.90 24.28
N ALA A 749 -19.26 -52.71 24.71
CA ALA A 749 -18.62 -52.48 26.01
C ALA A 749 -17.08 -52.47 25.99
N THR A 750 -16.43 -52.64 24.83
CA THR A 750 -14.95 -52.77 24.83
C THR A 750 -14.25 -52.22 23.57
N SER A 751 -14.57 -51.05 23.07
CA SER A 751 -13.75 -50.43 21.99
C SER A 751 -13.47 -48.96 22.15
N LEU A 752 -13.16 -48.52 23.36
CA LEU A 752 -12.41 -47.28 23.62
C LEU A 752 -10.91 -47.56 23.74
N LYS A 753 -10.36 -48.41 22.88
CA LYS A 753 -8.92 -48.62 22.77
C LYS A 753 -8.56 -48.68 21.31
N ALA A 754 -8.09 -47.58 20.79
CA ALA A 754 -7.03 -47.46 19.82
C ALA A 754 -7.12 -46.13 19.04
N TYR A 755 -6.98 -45.01 19.72
CA TYR A 755 -6.25 -43.90 19.12
C TYR A 755 -4.92 -43.81 19.86
N SER A 756 -3.84 -44.20 19.24
CA SER A 756 -2.48 -44.01 19.77
C SER A 756 -2.15 -42.52 19.78
N VAL A 757 -2.50 -41.89 20.88
CA VAL A 757 -2.07 -40.53 21.18
C VAL A 757 -0.56 -40.53 21.27
N SER A 758 0.13 -39.68 20.51
CA SER A 758 1.60 -39.57 20.50
C SER A 758 2.13 -39.26 21.90
N LYS A 759 3.33 -39.77 22.22
CA LYS A 759 3.98 -39.59 23.52
C LYS A 759 4.03 -38.13 23.98
N ALA A 760 4.22 -37.17 23.01
CA ALA A 760 4.18 -35.74 23.27
C ALA A 760 2.80 -35.20 23.63
N THR A 761 1.73 -35.78 23.09
CA THR A 761 0.33 -35.40 23.42
C THR A 761 -0.06 -35.95 24.77
N ARG A 762 0.44 -37.16 25.16
CA ARG A 762 0.27 -37.70 26.52
C ARG A 762 0.99 -36.85 27.56
N GLU A 763 2.23 -36.46 27.34
CA GLU A 763 2.96 -35.57 28.25
C GLU A 763 2.26 -34.23 28.44
N THR A 764 1.63 -33.68 27.39
CA THR A 764 0.86 -32.42 27.48
C THR A 764 -0.46 -32.63 28.23
N ILE A 765 -1.17 -33.73 28.02
CA ILE A 765 -2.39 -34.09 28.74
C ILE A 765 -2.09 -34.39 30.21
N ASP A 766 -1.00 -35.09 30.51
CA ASP A 766 -0.59 -35.37 31.87
C ASP A 766 -0.10 -34.12 32.62
N SER A 767 0.53 -33.14 31.92
CA SER A 767 0.88 -31.85 32.51
C SER A 767 -0.36 -30.96 32.74
N HIS A 768 -1.40 -31.07 31.91
CA HIS A 768 -2.67 -30.38 32.09
C HIS A 768 -3.49 -31.08 33.21
N LYS A 769 -3.43 -32.41 33.32
CA LYS A 769 -4.06 -33.17 34.43
C LYS A 769 -3.47 -32.78 35.79
N SER A 770 -2.18 -32.60 35.89
CA SER A 770 -1.51 -32.22 37.13
C SER A 770 -1.76 -30.77 37.55
N ASN A 771 -2.15 -29.90 36.64
CA ASN A 771 -2.40 -28.47 36.89
C ASN A 771 -3.89 -28.08 36.87
N PHE A 772 -4.82 -29.03 36.55
CA PHE A 772 -6.23 -28.75 36.52
C PHE A 772 -6.81 -28.64 37.94
N LYS A 773 -7.40 -27.48 38.27
CA LYS A 773 -8.09 -27.28 39.56
C LYS A 773 -9.48 -27.89 39.48
N GLN A 774 -9.78 -28.79 40.41
CA GLN A 774 -11.09 -29.46 40.48
C GLN A 774 -12.22 -28.54 40.95
N ASP A 775 -11.91 -27.34 41.42
CA ASP A 775 -12.85 -26.38 41.99
C ASP A 775 -12.89 -25.13 41.15
N LEU A 776 -14.07 -24.70 40.70
CA LEU A 776 -14.32 -23.42 40.05
C LEU A 776 -15.11 -22.50 40.97
N ASP A 777 -14.63 -21.33 41.30
CA ASP A 777 -15.34 -20.32 42.12
C ASP A 777 -15.95 -19.24 41.23
N VAL A 778 -17.29 -19.20 41.16
CA VAL A 778 -18.06 -18.22 40.39
C VAL A 778 -18.88 -17.30 41.31
N ARG A 779 -18.57 -17.26 42.59
CA ARG A 779 -19.25 -16.36 43.56
C ARG A 779 -18.96 -14.92 43.24
N GLY A 780 -20.00 -14.07 43.22
CA GLY A 780 -19.84 -12.63 42.88
C GLY A 780 -19.82 -12.31 41.42
N MET A 781 -19.76 -13.30 40.52
CA MET A 781 -19.87 -13.09 39.08
C MET A 781 -21.32 -12.80 38.66
N ARG A 782 -21.52 -12.07 37.56
CA ARG A 782 -22.83 -11.90 36.92
C ARG A 782 -23.25 -13.23 36.29
N GLY A 783 -24.58 -13.47 36.17
CA GLY A 783 -25.11 -14.72 35.64
C GLY A 783 -24.51 -15.19 34.34
N ASP A 784 -24.29 -14.25 33.38
CA ASP A 784 -23.73 -14.55 32.07
C ASP A 784 -22.23 -14.88 32.13
N GLU A 785 -21.48 -14.15 32.97
CA GLU A 785 -20.05 -14.39 33.19
C GLU A 785 -19.82 -15.74 33.91
N ALA A 786 -20.62 -16.01 34.93
CA ALA A 786 -20.57 -17.27 35.67
C ALA A 786 -20.90 -18.48 34.78
N LEU A 787 -21.92 -18.36 33.92
CA LEU A 787 -22.30 -19.42 33.00
C LEU A 787 -21.20 -19.71 31.99
N THR A 788 -20.57 -18.64 31.44
CA THR A 788 -19.44 -18.77 30.51
C THR A 788 -18.23 -19.43 31.18
N ALA A 789 -17.90 -19.05 32.41
CA ALA A 789 -16.80 -19.65 33.15
C ALA A 789 -17.06 -21.14 33.44
N VAL A 790 -18.31 -21.50 33.77
CA VAL A 790 -18.72 -22.90 33.99
C VAL A 790 -18.64 -23.72 32.69
N GLN A 791 -19.03 -23.15 31.55
CA GLN A 791 -18.93 -23.82 30.26
C GLN A 791 -17.49 -24.23 29.94
N TYR A 792 -16.55 -23.26 30.03
CA TYR A 792 -15.13 -23.55 29.78
C TYR A 792 -14.56 -24.58 30.77
N PHE A 793 -14.93 -24.48 32.03
CA PHE A 793 -14.43 -25.35 33.05
C PHE A 793 -14.92 -26.80 32.88
N VAL A 794 -16.19 -26.98 32.51
CA VAL A 794 -16.79 -28.31 32.25
C VAL A 794 -16.18 -28.90 30.98
N ASP A 795 -15.99 -28.14 29.94
CA ASP A 795 -15.35 -28.59 28.71
C ASP A 795 -13.88 -29.00 28.95
N ASP A 796 -13.13 -28.22 29.72
CA ASP A 796 -11.76 -28.56 30.11
C ASP A 796 -11.72 -29.83 30.99
N ALA A 797 -12.67 -29.99 31.91
CA ALA A 797 -12.76 -31.17 32.75
C ALA A 797 -13.04 -32.47 31.94
N ILE A 798 -13.92 -32.40 30.96
CA ILE A 798 -14.21 -33.49 30.01
C ILE A 798 -12.97 -33.81 29.16
N LEU A 799 -12.28 -32.80 28.65
CA LEU A 799 -11.08 -32.93 27.81
C LEU A 799 -9.92 -33.57 28.57
N VAL A 800 -9.74 -33.20 29.84
CA VAL A 800 -8.72 -33.76 30.75
C VAL A 800 -9.14 -35.13 31.29
N GLY A 801 -10.42 -35.54 31.13
CA GLY A 801 -10.94 -36.81 31.60
C GLY A 801 -11.05 -36.86 33.12
N MET A 802 -11.52 -35.76 33.73
CA MET A 802 -11.80 -35.70 35.14
C MET A 802 -13.10 -36.44 35.43
N ALA A 803 -13.14 -37.29 36.48
CA ALA A 803 -14.35 -38.00 36.86
C ALA A 803 -15.33 -37.14 37.65
N ARG A 804 -14.82 -36.10 38.36
CA ARG A 804 -15.64 -35.24 39.23
C ARG A 804 -15.04 -33.87 39.38
N VAL A 805 -15.85 -32.79 39.34
CA VAL A 805 -15.47 -31.41 39.62
C VAL A 805 -16.51 -30.70 40.48
N ARG A 806 -16.15 -29.56 41.07
CA ARG A 806 -17.02 -28.79 41.95
C ARG A 806 -17.11 -27.33 41.48
N ILE A 807 -18.32 -26.77 41.50
CA ILE A 807 -18.63 -25.41 41.09
C ILE A 807 -19.19 -24.67 42.30
N LEU A 808 -18.47 -23.68 42.81
CA LEU A 808 -18.83 -22.87 43.96
C LEU A 808 -19.58 -21.61 43.48
N HIS A 809 -20.90 -21.60 43.65
CA HIS A 809 -21.76 -20.47 43.25
C HIS A 809 -22.39 -19.73 44.44
N GLY A 810 -22.21 -20.24 45.67
CA GLY A 810 -22.73 -19.62 46.88
C GLY A 810 -24.24 -19.96 47.11
N LYS A 811 -24.72 -19.66 48.33
CA LYS A 811 -26.09 -19.92 48.69
C LYS A 811 -27.11 -18.87 48.28
N GLY A 812 -26.71 -17.59 48.05
CA GLY A 812 -27.48 -16.43 47.61
C GLY A 812 -28.99 -16.67 47.32
N ASN A 813 -29.56 -15.98 46.35
CA ASN A 813 -30.94 -16.13 45.88
C ASN A 813 -31.15 -17.39 45.01
N GLY A 814 -30.15 -18.25 44.84
CA GLY A 814 -30.25 -19.50 44.11
C GLY A 814 -30.22 -19.35 42.57
N ILE A 815 -30.14 -18.12 42.02
CA ILE A 815 -30.21 -17.86 40.58
C ILE A 815 -29.04 -18.53 39.86
N LEU A 816 -27.80 -18.34 40.32
CA LEU A 816 -26.59 -18.95 39.72
C LEU A 816 -26.68 -20.46 39.78
N ARG A 817 -27.11 -21.03 40.88
CA ARG A 817 -27.34 -22.49 41.00
C ARG A 817 -28.33 -23.01 39.96
N GLN A 818 -29.44 -22.29 39.75
CA GLN A 818 -30.44 -22.68 38.77
C GLN A 818 -29.93 -22.62 37.33
N LEU A 819 -29.24 -21.54 36.97
CA LEU A 819 -28.63 -21.34 35.64
C LEU A 819 -27.56 -22.41 35.34
N ILE A 820 -26.70 -22.69 36.33
CA ILE A 820 -25.65 -23.72 36.19
C ILE A 820 -26.27 -25.12 35.99
N ARG A 821 -27.26 -25.45 36.76
CA ARG A 821 -27.95 -26.75 36.63
C ARG A 821 -28.73 -26.90 35.33
N GLN A 822 -29.36 -25.81 34.88
CA GLN A 822 -30.01 -25.80 33.58
C GLN A 822 -28.99 -26.03 32.44
N TYR A 823 -27.79 -25.45 32.51
CA TYR A 823 -26.73 -25.73 31.56
C TYR A 823 -26.23 -27.18 31.67
N LEU A 824 -25.90 -27.65 32.86
CA LEU A 824 -25.39 -29.01 33.06
C LEU A 824 -26.34 -30.08 32.55
N SER A 825 -27.66 -29.87 32.61
CA SER A 825 -28.64 -30.78 32.02
C SER A 825 -28.61 -30.89 30.51
N THR A 826 -27.93 -29.95 29.82
CA THR A 826 -27.78 -29.93 28.35
C THR A 826 -26.45 -30.54 27.90
N VAL A 827 -25.53 -30.83 28.80
CA VAL A 827 -24.19 -31.36 28.46
C VAL A 827 -24.23 -32.90 28.42
N PRO A 828 -24.03 -33.54 27.26
CA PRO A 828 -24.23 -35.00 27.08
C PRO A 828 -23.24 -35.87 27.86
N ASN A 829 -22.11 -35.34 28.29
CA ASN A 829 -21.07 -36.07 29.05
C ASN A 829 -21.19 -35.90 30.56
N VAL A 830 -22.17 -35.17 31.07
CA VAL A 830 -22.46 -35.05 32.50
C VAL A 830 -23.41 -36.18 32.88
N THR A 831 -22.93 -37.10 33.71
CA THR A 831 -23.71 -38.26 34.14
C THR A 831 -24.60 -37.92 35.33
N HIS A 832 -24.10 -37.10 36.25
CA HIS A 832 -24.86 -36.71 37.45
C HIS A 832 -24.39 -35.34 37.97
N TYR A 833 -25.29 -34.57 38.57
CA TYR A 833 -24.96 -33.36 39.31
C TYR A 833 -25.86 -33.20 40.54
N ALA A 834 -25.25 -32.88 41.69
CA ALA A 834 -25.93 -32.73 42.97
C ALA A 834 -25.35 -31.61 43.82
N ASP A 835 -26.05 -31.23 44.89
CA ASP A 835 -25.46 -30.37 45.90
C ASP A 835 -24.36 -31.12 46.65
N GLU A 836 -23.31 -30.41 47.06
CA GLU A 836 -22.25 -30.94 47.91
C GLU A 836 -22.83 -31.31 49.31
N HIS A 837 -22.15 -32.20 50.03
CA HIS A 837 -22.54 -32.60 51.38
C HIS A 837 -22.57 -31.34 52.31
N VAL A 838 -23.55 -31.31 53.23
CA VAL A 838 -23.82 -30.16 54.09
C VAL A 838 -22.56 -29.68 54.85
N GLN A 839 -21.69 -30.61 55.24
CA GLN A 839 -20.45 -30.32 55.95
C GLN A 839 -19.37 -29.63 55.06
N PHE A 840 -19.45 -29.74 53.73
CA PHE A 840 -18.49 -29.23 52.78
C PHE A 840 -19.00 -28.07 51.94
N GLY A 841 -20.14 -27.47 52.29
CA GLY A 841 -20.69 -26.29 51.61
C GLY A 841 -22.17 -26.40 51.23
N GLY A 842 -22.73 -27.62 51.15
CA GLY A 842 -24.15 -27.88 50.89
C GLY A 842 -24.63 -27.23 49.57
N ALA A 843 -25.84 -26.64 49.61
CA ALA A 843 -26.50 -26.00 48.47
C ALA A 843 -25.76 -24.79 47.85
N GLY A 844 -24.58 -24.44 48.34
CA GLY A 844 -23.73 -23.39 47.74
C GLY A 844 -22.71 -23.90 46.73
N ILE A 845 -22.61 -25.22 46.56
CA ILE A 845 -21.65 -25.89 45.66
C ILE A 845 -22.43 -26.96 44.90
N THR A 846 -22.25 -26.97 43.57
CA THR A 846 -22.74 -28.04 42.69
C THR A 846 -21.57 -28.95 42.33
N VAL A 847 -21.68 -30.23 42.64
CA VAL A 847 -20.75 -31.30 42.24
C VAL A 847 -21.24 -31.85 40.91
N VAL A 848 -20.34 -32.08 39.98
CA VAL A 848 -20.61 -32.58 38.65
C VAL A 848 -19.78 -33.83 38.40
N ASP A 849 -20.44 -34.93 38.06
CA ASP A 849 -19.85 -36.21 37.68
C ASP A 849 -19.95 -36.40 36.15
N PHE A 850 -18.86 -36.80 35.51
CA PHE A 850 -18.76 -37.01 34.07
C PHE A 850 -18.78 -38.48 33.68
#